data_2a4562d90d5a43c64475356220362d1f
#
_entry.id   2a4562d90d5a43c64475356220362d1f
#
_cell.length_a   1.000
_cell.length_b   1.000
_cell.length_c   1.000
_cell.angle_alpha   90.00
_cell.angle_beta   90.00
_cell.angle_gamma   90.00
#
_symmetry.space_group_name_H-M   'P 1'
#
loop_
_entity.id
_entity.type
_entity.pdbx_description
1 polymer ?
#
loop_
_entity_poly.entity_id
_entity_poly.type
_entity_poly.pdbx_seq_one_letter_code
_entity_poly.pdbx_strand_id
1 'polypeptide(L)'
;MLRLLKKVVAGPMDWLLYTVLNEKQRKKLGDLLSQEQKQRVKEILHGKKFLQRKKLRQLKHHLYNLGFTERALEELESFYREVKGDDIKRLVAWELVLWNANKYSKEGAEKALEYLPAAARMESNPDHLRRIAIIKAECHDILGNQNQGQITIKEMLANQKHPDLYLAMANLEDNIEDRLKWMNKAMEAYQLQPISFASKQKPEYDDLTTIASEKKITDGPLISVILPAFKAEDGIQTAIESILSQTWQNVELLVVEDCSPDDTRKVVEEYVAKDKRVKLLSTPQNSGPYVARNIALQAAKGEFVTINDSDDWSHEQKIEKQVSHLIENPDIIANTSGHARLTEDLKLYRRGTPGKYIFPNMSSIMFRREPVMEKVGYWDSVRFAADGEFKRRLVKTFGKEKYVDLETGPLSLPRQSVSSLTGSSAFGYNGFFMGVRKEYVESLEHHHRQADSLYYPYPQMTRPFPVPEPMWPEREEKQDGKRHFEKVIAADFRVMPEKKLKLIKELVARADKRIGLVQMYGYDLSITKPIHEKVRDLLDGEKVHMLVYGEKIVTNKMYILDSSVLEDKQKYIPEVDAKDIKVAVADHHVSEAGEEKLKQAKLHLNLYFGENASWYASENSVFSDDVKELLGEIQPARELLDQRRTSNG
;
A
#
# COMPACT_ATOMS: atom_id res chain seq x y z
N MET A 1 44.04 15.07 -6.72
CA MET A 1 43.89 14.30 -7.95
C MET A 1 42.43 13.95 -8.28
N LEU A 2 41.68 13.26 -7.43
CA LEU A 2 40.26 12.94 -7.66
C LEU A 2 39.32 14.16 -7.85
N ARG A 3 39.56 15.28 -7.14
CA ARG A 3 38.78 16.53 -7.31
C ARG A 3 39.03 17.23 -8.68
N LEU A 4 40.23 17.12 -9.23
CA LEU A 4 40.55 17.64 -10.56
C LEU A 4 39.97 16.75 -11.65
N LEU A 5 40.05 15.42 -11.53
CA LEU A 5 39.40 14.46 -12.43
C LEU A 5 37.88 14.67 -12.48
N LYS A 6 37.23 14.93 -11.35
CA LYS A 6 35.77 15.23 -11.34
C LYS A 6 35.41 16.52 -12.09
N LYS A 7 36.21 17.59 -11.97
CA LYS A 7 35.95 18.82 -12.72
C LYS A 7 36.23 18.69 -14.25
N VAL A 8 37.20 17.86 -14.61
CA VAL A 8 37.59 17.66 -16.01
C VAL A 8 36.64 16.73 -16.77
N VAL A 9 35.97 15.79 -16.08
CA VAL A 9 35.07 14.82 -16.71
C VAL A 9 33.60 15.20 -16.60
N ALA A 10 33.18 15.76 -15.46
CA ALA A 10 31.77 16.09 -15.25
C ALA A 10 31.30 17.32 -16.02
N GLY A 11 32.11 18.37 -16.09
CA GLY A 11 31.77 19.58 -16.84
C GLY A 11 31.59 19.36 -18.34
N PRO A 12 32.54 18.71 -19.04
CA PRO A 12 32.39 18.37 -20.46
C PRO A 12 31.24 17.38 -20.71
N MET A 13 30.98 16.45 -19.78
CA MET A 13 29.91 15.46 -19.94
C MET A 13 28.51 16.06 -19.68
N ASP A 14 28.38 16.98 -18.73
CA ASP A 14 27.18 17.79 -18.54
C ASP A 14 26.91 18.70 -19.74
N TRP A 15 27.96 19.37 -20.25
CA TRP A 15 27.89 20.18 -21.47
C TRP A 15 27.47 19.34 -22.68
N LEU A 16 28.08 18.17 -22.89
CA LEU A 16 27.74 17.23 -23.97
C LEU A 16 26.27 16.75 -23.83
N LEU A 17 25.85 16.33 -22.66
CA LEU A 17 24.51 15.80 -22.42
C LEU A 17 23.41 16.85 -22.49
N TYR A 18 23.66 18.06 -22.04
CA TYR A 18 22.62 19.08 -21.94
C TYR A 18 22.70 20.21 -22.99
N THR A 19 23.84 20.38 -23.62
CA THR A 19 24.06 21.45 -24.63
C THR A 19 24.18 20.89 -26.03
N VAL A 20 24.76 19.71 -26.24
CA VAL A 20 25.02 19.13 -27.56
C VAL A 20 23.93 18.12 -27.97
N LEU A 21 23.38 17.36 -27.02
CA LEU A 21 22.37 16.35 -27.35
C LEU A 21 20.95 16.91 -27.16
N ASN A 22 20.11 16.75 -28.18
CA ASN A 22 18.69 17.07 -28.08
C ASN A 22 17.94 16.00 -27.24
N GLU A 23 16.69 16.30 -26.87
CA GLU A 23 15.89 15.47 -25.96
C GLU A 23 15.67 14.04 -26.51
N LYS A 24 15.49 13.88 -27.81
CA LYS A 24 15.35 12.56 -28.47
C LYS A 24 16.65 11.75 -28.43
N GLN A 25 17.81 12.40 -28.59
CA GLN A 25 19.13 11.75 -28.53
C GLN A 25 19.46 11.35 -27.09
N ARG A 26 19.10 12.17 -26.08
CA ARG A 26 19.24 11.84 -24.66
C ARG A 26 18.38 10.63 -24.25
N LYS A 27 17.15 10.56 -24.77
CA LYS A 27 16.27 9.41 -24.54
C LYS A 27 16.85 8.14 -25.15
N LYS A 28 17.30 8.17 -26.42
CA LYS A 28 17.97 7.03 -27.06
C LYS A 28 19.23 6.57 -26.33
N LEU A 29 20.08 7.50 -25.86
CA LEU A 29 21.27 7.17 -25.08
C LEU A 29 20.89 6.57 -23.72
N GLY A 30 19.82 7.09 -23.11
CA GLY A 30 19.25 6.55 -21.90
C GLY A 30 18.71 5.11 -22.06
N ASP A 31 18.14 4.79 -23.21
CA ASP A 31 17.60 3.46 -23.49
C ASP A 31 18.70 2.41 -23.77
N LEU A 32 19.87 2.85 -24.23
CA LEU A 32 21.03 2.00 -24.46
C LEU A 32 21.84 1.64 -23.20
N LEU A 33 21.66 2.41 -22.11
CA LEU A 33 22.37 2.18 -20.85
C LEU A 33 21.57 1.28 -19.91
N SER A 34 22.21 0.26 -19.35
CA SER A 34 21.61 -0.52 -18.26
C SER A 34 21.27 0.36 -17.04
N GLN A 35 20.35 -0.06 -16.19
CA GLN A 35 19.99 0.67 -14.97
C GLN A 35 21.22 0.95 -14.08
N GLU A 36 22.16 -0.01 -13.99
CA GLU A 36 23.42 0.16 -13.26
C GLU A 36 24.34 1.19 -13.88
N GLN A 37 24.45 1.21 -15.20
CA GLN A 37 25.26 2.18 -15.94
C GLN A 37 24.66 3.59 -15.82
N LYS A 38 23.34 3.74 -15.95
CA LYS A 38 22.64 5.01 -15.67
C LYS A 38 22.92 5.51 -14.26
N GLN A 39 22.97 4.61 -13.30
CA GLN A 39 23.21 4.95 -11.91
C GLN A 39 24.65 5.37 -11.67
N ARG A 40 25.65 4.67 -12.23
CA ARG A 40 27.07 5.07 -12.17
C ARG A 40 27.32 6.44 -12.81
N VAL A 41 26.72 6.71 -13.96
CA VAL A 41 26.80 8.02 -14.62
C VAL A 41 26.20 9.11 -13.72
N LYS A 42 25.04 8.87 -13.11
CA LYS A 42 24.43 9.81 -12.13
C LYS A 42 25.30 10.02 -10.88
N GLU A 43 25.96 8.98 -10.38
CA GLU A 43 26.87 9.07 -9.24
C GLU A 43 28.12 9.93 -9.55
N ILE A 44 28.66 9.80 -10.75
CA ILE A 44 29.77 10.62 -11.23
C ILE A 44 29.35 12.09 -11.42
N LEU A 45 28.20 12.32 -12.06
CA LEU A 45 27.69 13.66 -12.39
C LEU A 45 27.14 14.42 -11.16
N HIS A 46 26.39 13.77 -10.30
CA HIS A 46 25.68 14.43 -9.20
C HIS A 46 26.38 14.35 -7.83
N GLY A 47 27.43 13.57 -7.68
CA GLY A 47 28.32 13.55 -6.53
C GLY A 47 27.65 13.20 -5.21
N LYS A 48 28.16 13.81 -4.10
CA LYS A 48 27.77 13.49 -2.70
C LYS A 48 26.28 13.64 -2.41
N LYS A 49 25.60 14.66 -3.00
CA LYS A 49 24.16 14.90 -2.79
C LYS A 49 23.30 13.75 -3.35
N PHE A 50 23.68 13.17 -4.46
CA PHE A 50 22.96 12.02 -5.04
C PHE A 50 23.05 10.78 -4.14
N LEU A 51 24.24 10.47 -3.62
CA LEU A 51 24.46 9.35 -2.71
C LEU A 51 23.66 9.53 -1.41
N GLN A 52 23.61 10.74 -0.87
CA GLN A 52 22.84 11.04 0.32
C GLN A 52 21.32 10.88 0.09
N ARG A 53 20.78 11.34 -1.06
CA ARG A 53 19.38 11.12 -1.44
C ARG A 53 19.08 9.65 -1.70
N LYS A 54 20.05 8.90 -2.25
CA LYS A 54 19.94 7.45 -2.41
C LYS A 54 19.86 6.77 -1.05
N LYS A 55 20.77 7.09 -0.11
CA LYS A 55 20.75 6.56 1.26
C LYS A 55 19.39 6.82 1.93
N LEU A 56 18.87 8.06 1.86
CA LEU A 56 17.57 8.39 2.42
C LEU A 56 16.44 7.53 1.84
N ARG A 57 16.39 7.33 0.53
CA ARG A 57 15.37 6.47 -0.10
C ARG A 57 15.48 5.02 0.34
N GLN A 58 16.69 4.51 0.50
CA GLN A 58 16.96 3.15 0.95
C GLN A 58 16.52 2.97 2.42
N LEU A 59 16.85 3.91 3.30
CA LEU A 59 16.40 3.91 4.69
C LEU A 59 14.87 3.95 4.79
N LYS A 60 14.22 4.81 4.01
CA LYS A 60 12.75 4.84 3.93
C LYS A 60 12.16 3.48 3.52
N HIS A 61 12.73 2.86 2.50
CA HIS A 61 12.25 1.55 2.03
C HIS A 61 12.40 0.48 3.12
N HIS A 62 13.54 0.45 3.83
CA HIS A 62 13.76 -0.50 4.93
C HIS A 62 12.81 -0.24 6.09
N LEU A 63 12.57 1.04 6.44
CA LEU A 63 11.68 1.44 7.53
C LEU A 63 10.21 1.09 7.24
N TYR A 64 9.70 1.53 6.09
CA TYR A 64 8.26 1.45 5.79
C TYR A 64 7.84 0.13 5.13
N ASN A 65 8.67 -0.45 4.26
CA ASN A 65 8.26 -1.56 3.41
C ASN A 65 8.86 -2.92 3.81
N LEU A 66 10.03 -2.95 4.43
CA LEU A 66 10.71 -4.19 4.82
C LEU A 66 10.56 -4.52 6.31
N GLY A 67 10.12 -3.57 7.13
CA GLY A 67 9.83 -3.80 8.54
C GLY A 67 11.03 -3.70 9.49
N PHE A 68 12.18 -3.18 9.05
CA PHE A 68 13.33 -2.90 9.92
C PHE A 68 13.14 -1.62 10.74
N THR A 69 12.08 -1.60 11.56
CA THR A 69 11.63 -0.38 12.24
C THR A 69 12.69 0.20 13.16
N GLU A 70 13.34 -0.65 13.98
CA GLU A 70 14.33 -0.21 14.97
C GLU A 70 15.59 0.28 14.27
N ARG A 71 16.29 -0.58 13.56
CA ARG A 71 17.57 -0.27 12.90
C ARG A 71 17.49 0.86 11.87
N ALA A 72 16.47 0.82 11.00
CA ALA A 72 16.33 1.86 9.98
C ALA A 72 16.00 3.23 10.56
N LEU A 73 15.26 3.29 11.68
CA LEU A 73 15.00 4.55 12.40
C LEU A 73 16.27 5.08 13.07
N GLU A 74 17.03 4.24 13.76
CA GLU A 74 18.31 4.61 14.36
C GLU A 74 19.30 5.17 13.31
N GLU A 75 19.42 4.47 12.18
CA GLU A 75 20.25 4.94 11.06
C GLU A 75 19.74 6.24 10.44
N LEU A 76 18.41 6.45 10.38
CA LEU A 76 17.83 7.70 9.90
C LEU A 76 18.13 8.87 10.86
N GLU A 77 18.02 8.65 12.15
CA GLU A 77 18.40 9.63 13.19
C GLU A 77 19.90 9.92 13.19
N SER A 78 20.76 8.88 13.08
CA SER A 78 22.20 9.05 12.93
C SER A 78 22.52 9.86 11.67
N PHE A 79 21.87 9.54 10.56
CA PHE A 79 22.02 10.27 9.30
C PHE A 79 21.62 11.76 9.44
N TYR A 80 20.55 12.04 10.20
CA TYR A 80 20.13 13.41 10.52
C TYR A 80 21.21 14.18 11.30
N ARG A 81 21.87 13.54 12.28
CA ARG A 81 22.96 14.14 13.09
C ARG A 81 24.22 14.39 12.26
N GLU A 82 24.59 13.46 11.39
CA GLU A 82 25.87 13.45 10.66
C GLU A 82 25.86 14.31 9.38
N VAL A 83 24.70 14.47 8.75
CA VAL A 83 24.60 15.16 7.47
C VAL A 83 24.86 16.66 7.60
N LYS A 84 25.83 17.19 6.84
CA LYS A 84 26.28 18.59 6.92
C LYS A 84 25.59 19.54 5.93
N GLY A 85 24.77 19.04 5.01
CA GLY A 85 24.11 19.88 3.98
C GLY A 85 22.68 20.19 4.36
N ASP A 86 22.28 21.47 4.44
CA ASP A 86 20.93 21.89 4.84
C ASP A 86 19.84 21.24 3.98
N ASP A 87 20.03 21.15 2.65
CA ASP A 87 19.06 20.51 1.75
C ASP A 87 18.74 19.05 2.12
N ILE A 88 19.79 18.26 2.43
CA ILE A 88 19.59 16.84 2.77
C ILE A 88 19.11 16.72 4.20
N LYS A 89 19.65 17.53 5.12
CA LYS A 89 19.22 17.54 6.52
C LYS A 89 17.73 17.83 6.65
N ARG A 90 17.23 18.79 5.86
CA ARG A 90 15.81 19.10 5.75
C ARG A 90 14.97 17.90 5.30
N LEU A 91 15.42 17.18 4.25
CA LEU A 91 14.70 15.99 3.76
C LEU A 91 14.69 14.86 4.78
N VAL A 92 15.80 14.65 5.49
CA VAL A 92 15.88 13.63 6.55
C VAL A 92 14.98 14.03 7.73
N ALA A 93 15.02 15.30 8.15
CA ALA A 93 14.14 15.83 9.19
C ALA A 93 12.67 15.64 8.83
N TRP A 94 12.29 15.91 7.58
CA TRP A 94 10.92 15.71 7.11
C TRP A 94 10.44 14.26 7.21
N GLU A 95 11.31 13.28 6.92
CA GLU A 95 10.95 11.86 7.10
C GLU A 95 10.78 11.50 8.58
N LEU A 96 11.62 12.04 9.47
CA LEU A 96 11.47 11.87 10.92
C LEU A 96 10.18 12.53 11.44
N VAL A 97 9.82 13.70 10.92
CA VAL A 97 8.51 14.35 11.18
C VAL A 97 7.38 13.42 10.80
N LEU A 98 7.37 12.91 9.55
CA LEU A 98 6.28 12.06 9.06
C LEU A 98 6.18 10.76 9.85
N TRP A 99 7.30 10.11 10.13
CA TRP A 99 7.33 8.88 10.93
C TRP A 99 6.67 9.07 12.28
N ASN A 100 7.02 10.15 12.98
CA ASN A 100 6.50 10.42 14.31
C ASN A 100 5.05 10.94 14.28
N ALA A 101 4.71 11.87 13.41
CA ALA A 101 3.34 12.39 13.27
C ALA A 101 2.33 11.29 12.88
N ASN A 102 2.74 10.31 12.06
CA ASN A 102 1.88 9.21 11.63
C ASN A 102 1.60 8.16 12.73
N LYS A 103 2.17 8.29 13.91
CA LYS A 103 1.77 7.52 15.10
C LYS A 103 0.44 8.02 15.67
N TYR A 104 0.03 9.24 15.37
CA TYR A 104 -1.17 9.90 15.91
C TYR A 104 -1.27 9.82 17.44
N SER A 105 -0.12 9.96 18.12
CA SER A 105 0.00 9.92 19.58
C SER A 105 0.68 11.18 20.10
N LYS A 106 0.47 11.48 21.37
CA LYS A 106 1.11 12.65 22.02
C LYS A 106 2.63 12.58 21.91
N GLU A 107 3.25 11.44 22.22
CA GLU A 107 4.68 11.23 22.08
C GLU A 107 5.15 11.44 20.63
N GLY A 108 4.40 10.93 19.66
CA GLY A 108 4.70 11.13 18.24
C GLY A 108 4.60 12.60 17.82
N ALA A 109 3.58 13.31 18.30
CA ALA A 109 3.40 14.74 18.03
C ALA A 109 4.55 15.60 18.62
N GLU A 110 4.97 15.34 19.86
CA GLU A 110 6.11 16.01 20.50
C GLU A 110 7.39 15.81 19.68
N LYS A 111 7.73 14.56 19.36
CA LYS A 111 8.92 14.25 18.54
C LYS A 111 8.85 14.85 17.13
N ALA A 112 7.68 14.87 16.50
CA ALA A 112 7.51 15.50 15.21
C ALA A 112 7.79 17.01 15.27
N LEU A 113 7.30 17.71 16.33
CA LEU A 113 7.56 19.13 16.54
C LEU A 113 9.03 19.45 16.75
N GLU A 114 9.84 18.56 17.33
CA GLU A 114 11.29 18.73 17.48
C GLU A 114 12.02 18.79 16.14
N TYR A 115 11.61 17.99 15.14
CA TYR A 115 12.24 17.93 13.82
C TYR A 115 11.70 18.97 12.84
N LEU A 116 10.49 19.52 13.07
CA LEU A 116 9.84 20.46 12.16
C LEU A 116 10.66 21.72 11.84
N PRO A 117 11.36 22.38 12.79
CA PRO A 117 12.20 23.54 12.48
C PRO A 117 13.29 23.22 11.45
N ALA A 118 13.89 22.03 11.54
CA ALA A 118 14.91 21.59 10.59
C ALA A 118 14.28 21.23 9.22
N ALA A 119 13.08 20.67 9.20
CA ALA A 119 12.35 20.36 7.98
C ALA A 119 11.88 21.64 7.23
N ALA A 120 11.58 22.71 7.95
CA ALA A 120 11.16 24.00 7.40
C ALA A 120 12.32 24.91 7.01
N ARG A 121 13.56 24.63 7.49
CA ARG A 121 14.72 25.50 7.31
C ARG A 121 15.04 25.71 5.83
N MET A 122 15.10 26.98 5.38
CA MET A 122 15.36 27.36 3.99
C MET A 122 14.41 26.71 2.96
N GLU A 123 13.23 26.26 3.40
CA GLU A 123 12.21 25.78 2.48
C GLU A 123 11.55 26.99 1.80
N SER A 124 11.43 26.95 0.50
CA SER A 124 10.82 27.99 -0.32
C SER A 124 9.67 27.46 -1.20
N ASN A 125 9.52 26.14 -1.29
CA ASN A 125 8.42 25.54 -2.06
C ASN A 125 7.09 25.73 -1.31
N PRO A 126 6.12 26.49 -1.87
CA PRO A 126 4.86 26.77 -1.20
C PRO A 126 4.07 25.49 -0.82
N ASP A 127 4.11 24.48 -1.68
CA ASP A 127 3.43 23.21 -1.41
C ASP A 127 4.03 22.46 -0.23
N HIS A 128 5.36 22.51 -0.10
CA HIS A 128 6.04 21.84 1.01
C HIS A 128 5.84 22.63 2.32
N LEU A 129 5.88 23.95 2.29
CA LEU A 129 5.58 24.79 3.45
C LEU A 129 4.13 24.58 3.94
N ARG A 130 3.16 24.47 3.03
CA ARG A 130 1.77 24.13 3.37
C ARG A 130 1.69 22.79 4.10
N ARG A 131 2.34 21.75 3.57
CA ARG A 131 2.35 20.41 4.17
C ARG A 131 2.97 20.41 5.58
N ILE A 132 4.05 21.15 5.75
CA ILE A 132 4.71 21.35 7.06
C ILE A 132 3.72 22.03 8.03
N ALA A 133 3.03 23.07 7.61
CA ALA A 133 2.06 23.78 8.43
C ALA A 133 0.89 22.89 8.87
N ILE A 134 0.37 22.05 7.96
CA ILE A 134 -0.71 21.09 8.25
C ILE A 134 -0.27 20.07 9.30
N ILE A 135 0.91 19.45 9.13
CA ILE A 135 1.45 18.48 10.12
C ILE A 135 1.70 19.16 11.46
N LYS A 136 2.25 20.38 11.47
CA LYS A 136 2.47 21.15 12.69
C LYS A 136 1.17 21.43 13.43
N ALA A 137 0.14 21.84 12.71
CA ALA A 137 -1.18 22.12 13.29
C ALA A 137 -1.84 20.85 13.85
N GLU A 138 -1.76 19.73 13.13
CA GLU A 138 -2.25 18.42 13.61
C GLU A 138 -1.51 17.96 14.88
N CYS A 139 -0.19 18.14 14.96
CA CYS A 139 0.56 17.84 16.18
C CYS A 139 0.12 18.71 17.36
N HIS A 140 -0.15 20.00 17.13
CA HIS A 140 -0.68 20.88 18.16
C HIS A 140 -2.09 20.47 18.61
N ASP A 141 -2.98 20.06 17.70
CA ASP A 141 -4.32 19.54 18.04
C ASP A 141 -4.21 18.28 18.93
N ILE A 142 -3.36 17.31 18.57
CA ILE A 142 -3.12 16.09 19.34
C ILE A 142 -2.61 16.40 20.77
N LEU A 143 -1.84 17.47 20.92
CA LEU A 143 -1.31 17.93 22.23
C LEU A 143 -2.29 18.79 23.02
N GLY A 144 -3.48 19.09 22.48
CA GLY A 144 -4.47 19.97 23.10
C GLY A 144 -4.17 21.46 22.96
N ASN A 145 -3.24 21.83 22.08
CA ASN A 145 -2.81 23.22 21.83
C ASN A 145 -3.50 23.78 20.56
N GLN A 146 -4.82 23.63 20.42
CA GLN A 146 -5.59 24.01 19.24
C GLN A 146 -5.33 25.46 18.78
N ASN A 147 -5.27 26.41 19.71
CA ASN A 147 -4.99 27.83 19.39
C ASN A 147 -3.68 27.99 18.61
N GLN A 148 -2.62 27.25 18.98
CA GLN A 148 -1.34 27.30 18.28
C GLN A 148 -1.44 26.66 16.88
N GLY A 149 -2.23 25.61 16.74
CA GLY A 149 -2.60 25.02 15.46
C GLY A 149 -3.31 26.02 14.56
N GLN A 150 -4.34 26.72 15.07
CA GLN A 150 -5.09 27.75 14.34
C GLN A 150 -4.19 28.91 13.89
N ILE A 151 -3.29 29.41 14.76
CA ILE A 151 -2.31 30.46 14.42
C ILE A 151 -1.46 29.98 13.24
N THR A 152 -0.91 28.76 13.32
CA THR A 152 -0.07 28.18 12.25
C THR A 152 -0.79 28.13 10.90
N ILE A 153 -2.06 27.71 10.87
CA ILE A 153 -2.84 27.65 9.62
C ILE A 153 -3.24 29.04 9.13
N LYS A 154 -3.62 29.97 10.02
CA LYS A 154 -3.96 31.36 9.66
C LYS A 154 -2.78 32.10 9.03
N GLU A 155 -1.57 31.94 9.58
CA GLU A 155 -0.33 32.49 9.00
C GLU A 155 -0.08 31.95 7.58
N MET A 156 -0.30 30.66 7.36
CA MET A 156 -0.14 30.06 6.04
C MET A 156 -1.23 30.55 5.06
N LEU A 157 -2.48 30.66 5.52
CA LEU A 157 -3.61 31.18 4.71
C LEU A 157 -3.45 32.65 4.29
N ALA A 158 -2.69 33.45 5.04
CA ALA A 158 -2.34 34.81 4.64
C ALA A 158 -1.49 34.86 3.37
N ASN A 159 -0.67 33.81 3.15
CA ASN A 159 0.25 33.72 2.01
C ASN A 159 -0.29 32.82 0.88
N GLN A 160 -1.07 31.80 1.20
CA GLN A 160 -1.55 30.82 0.23
C GLN A 160 -2.97 30.37 0.59
N LYS A 161 -3.93 30.61 -0.29
CA LYS A 161 -5.28 30.03 -0.18
C LYS A 161 -5.28 28.65 -0.83
N HIS A 162 -5.56 27.59 -0.04
CA HIS A 162 -5.55 26.23 -0.54
C HIS A 162 -6.57 25.36 0.21
N PRO A 163 -7.33 24.47 -0.48
CA PRO A 163 -8.37 23.64 0.14
C PRO A 163 -7.87 22.78 1.31
N ASP A 164 -6.70 22.16 1.21
CA ASP A 164 -6.14 21.39 2.33
C ASP A 164 -5.90 22.24 3.61
N LEU A 165 -5.63 23.55 3.48
CA LEU A 165 -5.53 24.45 4.64
C LEU A 165 -6.91 24.76 5.25
N TYR A 166 -7.95 24.86 4.42
CA TYR A 166 -9.31 25.00 4.91
C TYR A 166 -9.74 23.77 5.69
N LEU A 167 -9.45 22.57 5.17
CA LEU A 167 -9.74 21.32 5.86
C LEU A 167 -8.90 21.15 7.15
N ALA A 168 -7.64 21.60 7.15
CA ALA A 168 -6.83 21.64 8.36
C ALA A 168 -7.43 22.58 9.42
N MET A 169 -7.94 23.75 8.98
CA MET A 169 -8.61 24.68 9.88
C MET A 169 -9.92 24.10 10.44
N ALA A 170 -10.68 23.38 9.61
CA ALA A 170 -11.90 22.69 10.04
C ALA A 170 -11.63 21.75 11.22
N ASN A 171 -10.52 21.01 11.20
CA ASN A 171 -10.14 20.10 12.30
C ASN A 171 -9.85 20.80 13.64
N LEU A 172 -9.48 22.07 13.57
CA LEU A 172 -9.12 22.91 14.74
C LEU A 172 -10.29 23.70 15.31
N GLU A 173 -11.49 23.55 14.76
CA GLU A 173 -12.70 24.18 15.28
C GLU A 173 -13.44 23.21 16.23
N ASP A 174 -13.80 23.72 17.41
CA ASP A 174 -14.49 22.94 18.44
C ASP A 174 -15.97 22.72 18.10
N ASN A 175 -16.62 23.72 17.52
CA ASN A 175 -18.02 23.59 17.14
C ASN A 175 -18.19 23.17 15.68
N ILE A 176 -19.25 22.42 15.44
CA ILE A 176 -19.52 21.84 14.13
C ILE A 176 -19.92 22.88 13.07
N GLU A 177 -20.53 24.00 13.45
CA GLU A 177 -20.92 25.04 12.51
C GLU A 177 -19.71 25.73 11.90
N ASP A 178 -18.71 26.06 12.72
CA ASP A 178 -17.47 26.70 12.23
C ASP A 178 -16.63 25.67 11.47
N ARG A 179 -16.62 24.42 11.88
CA ARG A 179 -16.00 23.32 11.11
C ARG A 179 -16.63 23.21 9.73
N LEU A 180 -17.95 23.18 9.64
CA LEU A 180 -18.68 23.12 8.37
C LEU A 180 -18.41 24.32 7.46
N LYS A 181 -18.29 25.54 8.01
CA LYS A 181 -17.90 26.73 7.24
C LYS A 181 -16.55 26.55 6.55
N TRP A 182 -15.57 25.99 7.24
CA TRP A 182 -14.25 25.73 6.67
C TRP A 182 -14.27 24.59 5.65
N MET A 183 -15.02 23.52 5.90
CA MET A 183 -15.23 22.46 4.92
C MET A 183 -15.86 23.01 3.64
N ASN A 184 -16.87 23.87 3.76
CA ASN A 184 -17.54 24.48 2.62
C ASN A 184 -16.66 25.47 1.86
N LYS A 185 -15.70 26.14 2.48
CA LYS A 185 -14.65 26.88 1.75
C LYS A 185 -13.80 25.98 0.88
N ALA A 186 -13.55 24.74 1.30
CA ALA A 186 -12.86 23.77 0.45
C ALA A 186 -13.74 23.33 -0.72
N MET A 187 -15.06 23.14 -0.52
CA MET A 187 -16.01 22.84 -1.60
C MET A 187 -16.11 24.00 -2.60
N GLU A 188 -16.25 25.23 -2.12
CA GLU A 188 -16.30 26.47 -2.93
C GLU A 188 -15.07 26.60 -3.84
N ALA A 189 -13.87 26.28 -3.34
CA ALA A 189 -12.64 26.37 -4.12
C ALA A 189 -12.64 25.44 -5.37
N TYR A 190 -13.49 24.42 -5.39
CA TYR A 190 -13.71 23.52 -6.51
C TYR A 190 -15.06 23.74 -7.21
N GLN A 191 -15.77 24.83 -6.87
CA GLN A 191 -17.09 25.16 -7.42
C GLN A 191 -18.11 24.00 -7.21
N LEU A 192 -18.07 23.41 -6.02
CA LEU A 192 -19.01 22.39 -5.58
C LEU A 192 -20.10 23.03 -4.72
N GLN A 193 -21.28 22.42 -4.72
CA GLN A 193 -22.35 22.76 -3.79
C GLN A 193 -21.89 22.57 -2.34
N PRO A 194 -22.34 23.41 -1.41
CA PRO A 194 -22.00 23.27 -0.01
C PRO A 194 -22.56 21.96 0.58
N ILE A 195 -21.78 21.31 1.43
CA ILE A 195 -22.26 20.23 2.29
C ILE A 195 -23.02 20.78 3.49
N SER A 196 -23.89 19.96 4.06
CA SER A 196 -24.69 20.24 5.24
C SER A 196 -24.90 18.96 6.04
N PHE A 197 -25.63 19.08 7.14
CA PHE A 197 -26.09 17.95 7.95
C PHE A 197 -27.62 17.97 8.06
N ALA A 198 -28.26 16.82 7.98
CA ALA A 198 -29.70 16.66 8.18
C ALA A 198 -30.08 16.98 9.63
N SER A 199 -29.31 16.51 10.62
CA SER A 199 -29.44 16.88 12.02
C SER A 199 -28.68 18.16 12.33
N LYS A 200 -29.31 19.10 13.07
CA LYS A 200 -28.70 20.38 13.45
C LYS A 200 -28.14 20.39 14.88
N GLN A 201 -28.60 19.52 15.77
CA GLN A 201 -28.22 19.59 17.18
C GLN A 201 -26.93 18.84 17.49
N LYS A 202 -26.78 17.63 17.01
CA LYS A 202 -25.58 16.79 17.17
C LYS A 202 -25.40 15.96 15.90
N PRO A 203 -24.86 16.55 14.83
CA PRO A 203 -24.70 15.82 13.57
C PRO A 203 -23.65 14.73 13.70
N GLU A 204 -23.94 13.60 13.08
CA GLU A 204 -23.09 12.45 12.94
C GLU A 204 -22.70 12.27 11.46
N TYR A 205 -21.84 11.32 11.16
CA TYR A 205 -21.40 11.05 9.78
C TYR A 205 -22.60 10.75 8.85
N ASP A 206 -23.60 10.02 9.36
CA ASP A 206 -24.77 9.59 8.58
C ASP A 206 -25.79 10.73 8.33
N ASP A 207 -25.60 11.89 8.98
CA ASP A 207 -26.35 13.12 8.69
C ASP A 207 -25.79 13.93 7.51
N LEU A 208 -24.67 13.48 6.89
CA LEU A 208 -24.06 14.20 5.77
C LEU A 208 -25.04 14.31 4.59
N THR A 209 -25.20 15.52 4.10
CA THR A 209 -25.99 15.82 2.91
C THR A 209 -25.37 16.99 2.14
N THR A 210 -25.88 17.25 0.96
CA THR A 210 -25.53 18.45 0.18
C THR A 210 -26.68 19.43 0.24
N ILE A 211 -26.41 20.73 0.28
CA ILE A 211 -27.47 21.71 0.04
C ILE A 211 -27.95 21.50 -1.38
N ALA A 212 -29.17 20.97 -1.52
CA ALA A 212 -29.68 20.43 -2.76
C ALA A 212 -29.59 21.44 -3.91
N SER A 213 -29.01 20.99 -5.03
CA SER A 213 -29.08 21.73 -6.28
C SER A 213 -30.48 21.63 -6.89
N GLU A 214 -31.03 22.74 -7.36
CA GLU A 214 -32.27 22.74 -8.15
C GLU A 214 -32.06 22.07 -9.52
N LYS A 215 -30.80 22.00 -9.99
CA LYS A 215 -30.44 21.41 -11.28
C LYS A 215 -30.35 19.88 -11.15
N LYS A 216 -31.28 19.18 -11.79
CA LYS A 216 -31.22 17.72 -12.00
C LYS A 216 -31.07 17.43 -13.50
N ILE A 217 -30.16 16.55 -13.85
CA ILE A 217 -29.85 16.15 -15.23
C ILE A 217 -30.49 14.78 -15.47
N THR A 218 -31.54 14.77 -16.27
CA THR A 218 -32.30 13.57 -16.64
C THR A 218 -31.92 13.03 -18.01
N ASP A 219 -31.41 13.90 -18.88
CA ASP A 219 -31.04 13.58 -20.26
C ASP A 219 -29.54 13.29 -20.35
N GLY A 220 -29.19 12.07 -20.66
CA GLY A 220 -27.81 11.64 -20.78
C GLY A 220 -27.67 10.11 -20.67
N PRO A 221 -26.46 9.58 -20.88
CA PRO A 221 -26.22 8.14 -20.83
C PRO A 221 -26.54 7.56 -19.45
N LEU A 222 -26.99 6.32 -19.45
CA LEU A 222 -27.21 5.55 -18.23
C LEU A 222 -25.85 5.25 -17.55
N ILE A 223 -25.78 5.47 -16.26
CA ILE A 223 -24.61 5.16 -15.42
C ILE A 223 -24.96 3.99 -14.50
N SER A 224 -24.19 2.91 -14.55
CA SER A 224 -24.27 1.84 -13.56
C SER A 224 -23.37 2.16 -12.38
N VAL A 225 -23.97 2.29 -11.19
CA VAL A 225 -23.23 2.46 -9.94
C VAL A 225 -23.20 1.12 -9.23
N ILE A 226 -22.02 0.59 -8.99
CA ILE A 226 -21.78 -0.68 -8.30
C ILE A 226 -21.51 -0.43 -6.83
N LEU A 227 -22.29 -1.08 -5.94
CA LEU A 227 -22.19 -0.94 -4.50
C LEU A 227 -22.11 -2.33 -3.85
N PRO A 228 -20.87 -2.85 -3.57
CA PRO A 228 -20.71 -4.08 -2.81
C PRO A 228 -21.04 -3.84 -1.34
N ALA A 229 -21.78 -4.76 -0.70
CA ALA A 229 -22.20 -4.62 0.68
C ALA A 229 -21.94 -5.89 1.49
N PHE A 230 -21.30 -5.73 2.65
CA PHE A 230 -21.10 -6.79 3.64
C PHE A 230 -21.00 -6.19 5.03
N LYS A 231 -21.86 -6.63 5.97
CA LYS A 231 -21.96 -6.09 7.34
C LYS A 231 -22.08 -4.56 7.34
N ALA A 232 -23.06 -4.06 6.61
CA ALA A 232 -23.20 -2.64 6.32
C ALA A 232 -24.56 -2.08 6.81
N GLU A 233 -25.30 -2.78 7.66
CA GLU A 233 -26.63 -2.35 8.12
C GLU A 233 -26.66 -0.93 8.66
N ASP A 234 -25.60 -0.48 9.36
CA ASP A 234 -25.52 0.84 9.98
C ASP A 234 -25.16 1.98 8.99
N GLY A 235 -24.50 1.68 7.87
CA GLY A 235 -23.96 2.72 6.96
C GLY A 235 -24.49 2.69 5.53
N ILE A 236 -25.13 1.58 5.11
CA ILE A 236 -25.53 1.39 3.71
C ILE A 236 -26.63 2.36 3.27
N GLN A 237 -27.48 2.81 4.19
CA GLN A 237 -28.48 3.83 3.93
C GLN A 237 -27.82 5.12 3.43
N THR A 238 -26.81 5.62 4.13
CA THR A 238 -26.07 6.84 3.75
C THR A 238 -25.46 6.70 2.35
N ALA A 239 -24.86 5.55 2.05
CA ALA A 239 -24.30 5.29 0.73
C ALA A 239 -25.38 5.30 -0.38
N ILE A 240 -26.49 4.57 -0.18
CA ILE A 240 -27.60 4.48 -1.15
C ILE A 240 -28.21 5.87 -1.37
N GLU A 241 -28.57 6.59 -0.31
CA GLU A 241 -29.20 7.91 -0.40
C GLU A 241 -28.29 8.93 -1.08
N SER A 242 -26.98 8.89 -0.83
CA SER A 242 -26.01 9.77 -1.48
C SER A 242 -25.91 9.52 -3.00
N ILE A 243 -26.18 8.31 -3.48
CA ILE A 243 -26.23 7.99 -4.92
C ILE A 243 -27.60 8.36 -5.52
N LEU A 244 -28.70 8.10 -4.82
CA LEU A 244 -30.03 8.44 -5.31
C LEU A 244 -30.28 9.95 -5.41
N SER A 245 -29.57 10.74 -4.58
CA SER A 245 -29.64 12.20 -4.55
C SER A 245 -28.76 12.90 -5.59
N GLN A 246 -27.95 12.18 -6.37
CA GLN A 246 -27.04 12.77 -7.37
C GLN A 246 -27.75 13.76 -8.30
N THR A 247 -27.04 14.77 -8.81
CA THR A 247 -27.55 15.69 -9.84
C THR A 247 -27.80 14.95 -11.16
N TRP A 248 -27.01 13.93 -11.48
CA TRP A 248 -27.22 13.04 -12.62
C TRP A 248 -28.21 11.94 -12.26
N GLN A 249 -29.43 11.99 -12.85
CA GLN A 249 -30.55 11.14 -12.44
C GLN A 249 -30.64 9.81 -13.21
N ASN A 250 -30.09 9.74 -14.43
CA ASN A 250 -30.13 8.51 -15.22
C ASN A 250 -29.08 7.51 -14.72
N VAL A 251 -29.39 6.88 -13.59
CA VAL A 251 -28.53 5.91 -12.90
C VAL A 251 -29.29 4.62 -12.63
N GLU A 252 -28.57 3.49 -12.63
CA GLU A 252 -28.99 2.26 -11.97
C GLU A 252 -28.00 1.97 -10.85
N LEU A 253 -28.49 1.66 -9.66
CA LEU A 253 -27.69 1.31 -8.49
C LEU A 253 -27.75 -0.20 -8.27
N LEU A 254 -26.63 -0.88 -8.52
CA LEU A 254 -26.48 -2.32 -8.38
C LEU A 254 -25.83 -2.63 -7.04
N VAL A 255 -26.66 -2.93 -6.04
CA VAL A 255 -26.21 -3.32 -4.70
C VAL A 255 -25.98 -4.84 -4.71
N VAL A 256 -24.77 -5.28 -4.39
CA VAL A 256 -24.44 -6.70 -4.30
C VAL A 256 -24.16 -7.06 -2.85
N GLU A 257 -25.10 -7.77 -2.26
CA GLU A 257 -25.03 -8.26 -0.88
C GLU A 257 -24.16 -9.53 -0.84
N ASP A 258 -23.09 -9.50 -0.05
CA ASP A 258 -22.04 -10.53 -0.01
C ASP A 258 -22.21 -11.48 1.20
N CYS A 259 -23.42 -12.04 1.38
CA CYS A 259 -23.79 -12.96 2.46
C CYS A 259 -23.56 -12.37 3.86
N SER A 260 -24.10 -11.18 4.11
CA SER A 260 -24.04 -10.52 5.40
C SER A 260 -24.84 -11.28 6.49
N PRO A 261 -24.31 -11.41 7.70
CA PRO A 261 -25.01 -12.03 8.82
C PRO A 261 -25.95 -11.07 9.57
N ASP A 262 -25.93 -9.78 9.25
CA ASP A 262 -26.72 -8.69 9.82
C ASP A 262 -27.93 -8.32 8.91
N ASP A 263 -28.67 -7.27 9.23
CA ASP A 263 -29.84 -6.82 8.48
C ASP A 263 -29.50 -6.03 7.19
N THR A 264 -28.25 -6.02 6.72
CA THR A 264 -27.82 -5.33 5.47
C THR A 264 -28.78 -5.62 4.30
N ARG A 265 -29.11 -6.90 4.08
CA ARG A 265 -30.01 -7.34 2.99
C ARG A 265 -31.39 -6.71 3.10
N LYS A 266 -31.97 -6.74 4.29
CA LYS A 266 -33.31 -6.20 4.58
C LYS A 266 -33.38 -4.71 4.32
N VAL A 267 -32.36 -3.95 4.74
CA VAL A 267 -32.28 -2.51 4.46
C VAL A 267 -32.27 -2.26 2.96
N VAL A 268 -31.50 -3.01 2.17
CA VAL A 268 -31.47 -2.85 0.71
C VAL A 268 -32.82 -3.20 0.06
N GLU A 269 -33.50 -4.25 0.52
CA GLU A 269 -34.82 -4.66 0.01
C GLU A 269 -35.87 -3.55 0.18
N GLU A 270 -35.78 -2.77 1.27
CA GLU A 270 -36.64 -1.60 1.48
C GLU A 270 -36.41 -0.50 0.40
N TYR A 271 -35.14 -0.27 0.00
CA TYR A 271 -34.85 0.68 -1.08
C TYR A 271 -35.26 0.15 -2.45
N VAL A 272 -35.10 -1.14 -2.71
CA VAL A 272 -35.62 -1.76 -3.96
C VAL A 272 -37.12 -1.57 -4.09
N ALA A 273 -37.88 -1.68 -3.00
CA ALA A 273 -39.32 -1.45 -3.00
C ALA A 273 -39.72 0.04 -3.22
N LYS A 274 -38.86 1.00 -2.82
CA LYS A 274 -39.12 2.43 -2.89
C LYS A 274 -38.64 3.09 -4.19
N ASP A 275 -37.52 2.62 -4.77
CA ASP A 275 -36.88 3.25 -5.93
C ASP A 275 -36.46 2.21 -6.97
N LYS A 276 -37.07 2.26 -8.15
CA LYS A 276 -36.82 1.32 -9.28
C LYS A 276 -35.39 1.35 -9.82
N ARG A 277 -34.61 2.36 -9.50
CA ARG A 277 -33.19 2.46 -9.88
C ARG A 277 -32.32 1.52 -9.06
N VAL A 278 -32.76 1.13 -7.86
CA VAL A 278 -32.04 0.21 -6.97
C VAL A 278 -32.33 -1.24 -7.35
N LYS A 279 -31.29 -2.03 -7.49
CA LYS A 279 -31.36 -3.48 -7.77
C LYS A 279 -30.51 -4.22 -6.77
N LEU A 280 -31.06 -5.26 -6.18
CA LEU A 280 -30.36 -6.16 -5.28
C LEU A 280 -29.86 -7.39 -6.02
N LEU A 281 -28.57 -7.64 -5.94
CA LEU A 281 -27.88 -8.86 -6.38
C LEU A 281 -27.22 -9.50 -5.15
N SER A 282 -26.80 -10.77 -5.27
CA SER A 282 -26.15 -11.46 -4.16
C SER A 282 -25.01 -12.34 -4.68
N THR A 283 -23.99 -12.50 -3.87
CA THR A 283 -22.99 -13.54 -4.05
C THR A 283 -23.52 -14.88 -3.52
N PRO A 284 -23.07 -16.02 -4.04
CA PRO A 284 -23.48 -17.33 -3.51
C PRO A 284 -22.90 -17.62 -2.11
N GLN A 285 -21.80 -16.99 -1.75
CA GLN A 285 -21.13 -17.04 -0.47
C GLN A 285 -20.33 -15.76 -0.25
N ASN A 286 -19.90 -15.46 0.98
CA ASN A 286 -19.04 -14.31 1.22
C ASN A 286 -17.70 -14.44 0.47
N SER A 287 -17.55 -13.69 -0.61
CA SER A 287 -16.42 -13.78 -1.55
C SER A 287 -15.59 -12.49 -1.62
N GLY A 288 -16.02 -11.44 -0.93
CA GLY A 288 -15.35 -10.15 -0.90
C GLY A 288 -15.78 -9.18 -2.01
N PRO A 289 -15.43 -7.90 -1.84
CA PRO A 289 -15.99 -6.80 -2.64
C PRO A 289 -15.72 -6.91 -4.15
N TYR A 290 -14.61 -7.51 -4.58
CA TYR A 290 -14.30 -7.56 -6.03
C TYR A 290 -15.06 -8.65 -6.77
N VAL A 291 -15.40 -9.75 -6.12
CA VAL A 291 -16.34 -10.72 -6.68
C VAL A 291 -17.74 -10.10 -6.75
N ALA A 292 -18.17 -9.40 -5.71
CA ALA A 292 -19.42 -8.66 -5.72
C ALA A 292 -19.46 -7.61 -6.84
N ARG A 293 -18.37 -6.82 -7.01
CA ARG A 293 -18.27 -5.86 -8.13
C ARG A 293 -18.33 -6.53 -9.50
N ASN A 294 -17.75 -7.72 -9.67
CA ASN A 294 -17.79 -8.46 -10.93
C ASN A 294 -19.20 -8.96 -11.26
N ILE A 295 -19.96 -9.41 -10.26
CA ILE A 295 -21.39 -9.79 -10.43
C ILE A 295 -22.20 -8.57 -10.90
N ALA A 296 -22.00 -7.41 -10.26
CA ALA A 296 -22.68 -6.18 -10.68
C ALA A 296 -22.24 -5.73 -12.08
N LEU A 297 -20.93 -5.80 -12.39
CA LEU A 297 -20.41 -5.41 -13.71
C LEU A 297 -20.99 -6.29 -14.83
N GLN A 298 -21.19 -7.57 -14.57
CA GLN A 298 -21.86 -8.47 -15.51
C GLN A 298 -23.32 -8.08 -15.75
N ALA A 299 -24.03 -7.59 -14.73
CA ALA A 299 -25.41 -7.14 -14.79
C ALA A 299 -25.57 -5.69 -15.28
N ALA A 300 -24.50 -4.91 -15.32
CA ALA A 300 -24.50 -3.49 -15.66
C ALA A 300 -24.95 -3.22 -17.09
N LYS A 301 -25.84 -2.24 -17.26
CA LYS A 301 -26.39 -1.81 -18.54
C LYS A 301 -25.94 -0.40 -18.95
N GLY A 302 -25.38 0.35 -18.02
CA GLY A 302 -24.90 1.72 -18.26
C GLY A 302 -23.81 1.78 -19.33
N GLU A 303 -23.76 2.88 -20.04
CA GLU A 303 -22.66 3.22 -20.94
C GLU A 303 -21.36 3.41 -20.18
N PHE A 304 -21.48 4.00 -18.97
CA PHE A 304 -20.39 4.16 -18.02
C PHE A 304 -20.68 3.38 -16.75
N VAL A 305 -19.62 2.94 -16.09
CA VAL A 305 -19.69 2.23 -14.81
C VAL A 305 -18.83 2.98 -13.79
N THR A 306 -19.37 3.15 -12.59
CA THR A 306 -18.63 3.64 -11.43
C THR A 306 -18.92 2.80 -10.20
N ILE A 307 -18.14 2.99 -9.14
CA ILE A 307 -18.28 2.26 -7.88
C ILE A 307 -18.49 3.21 -6.71
N ASN A 308 -19.15 2.71 -5.66
CA ASN A 308 -19.28 3.36 -4.37
C ASN A 308 -19.20 2.28 -3.29
N ASP A 309 -18.39 2.49 -2.24
CA ASP A 309 -18.35 1.56 -1.12
C ASP A 309 -19.56 1.76 -0.22
N SER A 310 -20.01 0.71 0.50
CA SER A 310 -21.28 0.67 1.22
C SER A 310 -21.36 1.52 2.48
N ASP A 311 -20.23 2.05 2.93
CA ASP A 311 -20.08 2.92 4.11
C ASP A 311 -19.65 4.35 3.76
N ASP A 312 -19.57 4.69 2.44
CA ASP A 312 -19.03 5.95 1.95
C ASP A 312 -20.12 6.89 1.45
N TRP A 313 -20.13 8.11 1.95
CA TRP A 313 -20.96 9.20 1.43
C TRP A 313 -20.34 9.82 0.18
N SER A 314 -21.17 10.09 -0.83
CA SER A 314 -20.81 10.75 -2.09
C SER A 314 -21.56 12.06 -2.27
N HIS A 315 -20.82 13.12 -2.61
CA HIS A 315 -21.37 14.44 -2.95
C HIS A 315 -22.29 14.35 -4.17
N GLU A 316 -23.43 15.13 -4.18
CA GLU A 316 -24.44 15.04 -5.23
C GLU A 316 -23.93 15.29 -6.66
N GLN A 317 -22.81 16.00 -6.82
CA GLN A 317 -22.22 16.31 -8.13
C GLN A 317 -21.12 15.31 -8.55
N LYS A 318 -20.91 14.22 -7.84
CA LYS A 318 -19.85 13.25 -8.14
C LYS A 318 -20.01 12.64 -9.53
N ILE A 319 -21.17 12.07 -9.79
CA ILE A 319 -21.46 11.41 -11.09
C ILE A 319 -21.46 12.43 -12.22
N GLU A 320 -22.10 13.59 -12.04
CA GLU A 320 -22.13 14.68 -13.05
C GLU A 320 -20.71 15.09 -13.47
N LYS A 321 -19.83 15.39 -12.50
CA LYS A 321 -18.46 15.86 -12.80
C LYS A 321 -17.64 14.79 -13.54
N GLN A 322 -17.77 13.52 -13.15
CA GLN A 322 -17.01 12.44 -13.77
C GLN A 322 -17.53 12.09 -15.17
N VAL A 323 -18.85 11.95 -15.33
CA VAL A 323 -19.43 11.58 -16.63
C VAL A 323 -19.34 12.70 -17.66
N SER A 324 -19.56 13.98 -17.26
CA SER A 324 -19.39 15.13 -18.15
C SER A 324 -17.96 15.18 -18.72
N HIS A 325 -16.95 14.97 -17.87
CA HIS A 325 -15.58 14.90 -18.34
C HIS A 325 -15.37 13.78 -19.39
N LEU A 326 -15.97 12.60 -19.19
CA LEU A 326 -15.83 11.50 -20.17
C LEU A 326 -16.59 11.83 -21.46
N ILE A 327 -17.78 12.42 -21.39
CA ILE A 327 -18.55 12.84 -22.58
C ILE A 327 -17.77 13.86 -23.41
N GLU A 328 -17.22 14.89 -22.74
CA GLU A 328 -16.44 15.96 -23.38
C GLU A 328 -15.10 15.47 -23.94
N ASN A 329 -14.58 14.36 -23.43
CA ASN A 329 -13.28 13.79 -23.83
C ASN A 329 -13.44 12.33 -24.28
N PRO A 330 -13.97 12.07 -25.50
CA PRO A 330 -14.29 10.72 -25.98
C PRO A 330 -13.09 9.77 -26.04
N ASP A 331 -11.90 10.31 -26.13
CA ASP A 331 -10.65 9.53 -26.12
C ASP A 331 -10.22 9.03 -24.73
N ILE A 332 -10.77 9.58 -23.65
CA ILE A 332 -10.49 9.15 -22.29
C ILE A 332 -11.34 7.92 -21.95
N ILE A 333 -10.69 6.89 -21.43
CA ILE A 333 -11.32 5.61 -21.09
C ILE A 333 -11.87 5.60 -19.68
N ALA A 334 -11.12 6.19 -18.74
CA ALA A 334 -11.52 6.20 -17.33
C ALA A 334 -11.00 7.45 -16.60
N ASN A 335 -11.71 7.81 -15.54
CA ASN A 335 -11.26 8.84 -14.60
C ASN A 335 -11.54 8.45 -13.15
N THR A 336 -10.95 9.18 -12.21
CA THR A 336 -11.29 9.16 -10.77
C THR A 336 -11.56 10.56 -10.28
N SER A 337 -12.40 10.68 -9.26
CA SER A 337 -12.61 11.94 -8.53
C SER A 337 -11.72 12.06 -7.29
N GLY A 338 -11.69 13.22 -6.66
CA GLY A 338 -11.03 13.43 -5.38
C GLY A 338 -11.86 12.96 -4.19
N HIS A 339 -11.18 12.66 -3.07
CA HIS A 339 -11.83 12.39 -1.78
C HIS A 339 -11.04 12.98 -0.62
N ALA A 340 -11.72 13.14 0.53
CA ALA A 340 -11.10 13.41 1.82
C ALA A 340 -11.77 12.53 2.87
N ARG A 341 -10.97 11.80 3.67
CA ARG A 341 -11.53 10.90 4.68
C ARG A 341 -12.06 11.66 5.89
N LEU A 342 -13.19 11.23 6.39
CA LEU A 342 -13.87 11.80 7.53
C LEU A 342 -14.01 10.75 8.64
N THR A 343 -13.66 11.12 9.87
CA THR A 343 -13.84 10.28 11.06
C THR A 343 -15.28 10.38 11.57
N GLU A 344 -15.69 9.53 12.51
CA GLU A 344 -17.01 9.56 13.12
C GLU A 344 -17.29 10.88 13.87
N ASP A 345 -16.26 11.50 14.44
CA ASP A 345 -16.32 12.82 15.07
C ASP A 345 -16.17 13.99 14.05
N LEU A 346 -16.38 13.70 12.78
CA LEU A 346 -16.40 14.65 11.67
C LEU A 346 -15.10 15.46 11.50
N LYS A 347 -13.96 14.84 11.84
CA LYS A 347 -12.62 15.37 11.56
C LYS A 347 -12.01 14.75 10.29
N LEU A 348 -11.29 15.57 9.52
CA LEU A 348 -10.58 15.11 8.34
C LEU A 348 -9.36 14.28 8.75
N TYR A 349 -9.21 13.10 8.16
CA TYR A 349 -8.13 12.18 8.47
C TYR A 349 -7.14 12.04 7.31
N ARG A 350 -5.89 12.35 7.58
CA ARG A 350 -4.81 12.41 6.59
C ARG A 350 -4.31 11.04 6.12
N ARG A 351 -4.55 10.00 6.88
CA ARG A 351 -4.15 8.60 6.60
C ARG A 351 -2.67 8.43 6.26
N GLY A 352 -1.77 9.08 7.01
CA GLY A 352 -0.33 9.00 6.80
C GLY A 352 0.20 9.76 5.59
N THR A 353 -0.64 10.49 4.84
CA THR A 353 -0.17 11.35 3.75
C THR A 353 0.69 12.50 4.29
N PRO A 354 1.65 12.99 3.52
CA PRO A 354 2.53 14.06 3.99
C PRO A 354 1.87 15.44 3.94
N GLY A 355 0.95 15.73 4.90
CA GLY A 355 0.27 17.02 5.02
C GLY A 355 -0.71 17.33 3.88
N LYS A 356 -1.58 16.38 3.53
CA LYS A 356 -2.59 16.51 2.50
C LYS A 356 -3.84 15.72 2.87
N TYR A 357 -5.03 16.31 2.66
CA TYR A 357 -6.31 15.63 2.92
C TYR A 357 -7.00 15.18 1.63
N ILE A 358 -6.88 15.97 0.53
CA ILE A 358 -7.56 15.68 -0.73
C ILE A 358 -6.62 14.93 -1.67
N PHE A 359 -7.04 13.76 -2.14
CA PHE A 359 -6.28 12.94 -3.09
C PHE A 359 -7.21 12.07 -3.96
N PRO A 360 -6.73 11.51 -5.10
CA PRO A 360 -7.54 10.69 -5.98
C PRO A 360 -8.17 9.50 -5.27
N ASN A 361 -9.47 9.28 -5.51
CA ASN A 361 -10.23 8.18 -4.92
C ASN A 361 -10.26 6.97 -5.87
N MET A 362 -9.55 5.90 -5.54
CA MET A 362 -9.57 4.67 -6.33
C MET A 362 -10.94 3.98 -6.32
N SER A 363 -11.72 4.14 -5.23
CA SER A 363 -13.10 3.64 -5.12
C SER A 363 -14.12 4.56 -5.81
N SER A 364 -13.71 5.52 -6.63
CA SER A 364 -14.59 6.35 -7.45
C SER A 364 -14.30 6.20 -8.94
N ILE A 365 -13.55 5.18 -9.36
CA ILE A 365 -13.25 5.01 -10.78
C ILE A 365 -14.53 4.98 -11.60
N MET A 366 -14.58 5.82 -12.65
CA MET A 366 -15.61 5.78 -13.66
C MET A 366 -14.96 5.45 -15.01
N PHE A 367 -15.53 4.51 -15.76
CA PHE A 367 -14.97 4.07 -17.04
C PHE A 367 -16.05 3.76 -18.09
N ARG A 368 -15.66 3.82 -19.37
CA ARG A 368 -16.48 3.38 -20.48
C ARG A 368 -16.63 1.87 -20.46
N ARG A 369 -17.85 1.37 -20.28
CA ARG A 369 -18.10 -0.05 -20.07
C ARG A 369 -17.66 -0.90 -21.26
N GLU A 370 -18.11 -0.59 -22.45
CA GLU A 370 -17.92 -1.46 -23.64
C GLU A 370 -16.44 -1.70 -23.96
N PRO A 371 -15.56 -0.68 -24.19
CA PRO A 371 -14.16 -0.92 -24.52
C PRO A 371 -13.38 -1.57 -23.38
N VAL A 372 -13.76 -1.31 -22.13
CA VAL A 372 -13.11 -1.95 -20.98
C VAL A 372 -13.49 -3.41 -20.87
N MET A 373 -14.77 -3.74 -21.06
CA MET A 373 -15.23 -5.14 -21.06
C MET A 373 -14.61 -5.95 -22.19
N GLU A 374 -14.41 -5.34 -23.35
CA GLU A 374 -13.78 -6.00 -24.51
C GLU A 374 -12.30 -6.31 -24.29
N LYS A 375 -11.52 -5.36 -23.73
CA LYS A 375 -10.04 -5.42 -23.71
C LYS A 375 -9.42 -5.75 -22.37
N VAL A 376 -10.08 -5.45 -21.27
CA VAL A 376 -9.58 -5.59 -19.89
C VAL A 376 -10.41 -6.61 -19.10
N GLY A 377 -11.73 -6.66 -19.34
CA GLY A 377 -12.66 -7.53 -18.65
C GLY A 377 -12.92 -7.05 -17.21
N TYR A 378 -12.91 -7.98 -16.28
CA TYR A 378 -13.36 -7.82 -14.90
C TYR A 378 -12.20 -7.50 -13.93
N TRP A 379 -12.53 -7.08 -12.70
CA TRP A 379 -11.53 -7.00 -11.63
C TRP A 379 -10.94 -8.37 -11.32
N ASP A 380 -9.70 -8.39 -10.86
CA ASP A 380 -9.14 -9.60 -10.25
C ASP A 380 -10.01 -10.02 -9.06
N SER A 381 -10.45 -11.28 -9.06
CA SER A 381 -11.34 -11.83 -8.03
C SER A 381 -10.56 -12.09 -6.75
N VAL A 382 -10.37 -11.05 -5.95
CA VAL A 382 -9.69 -11.06 -4.64
C VAL A 382 -10.51 -10.30 -3.61
N ARG A 383 -10.13 -10.39 -2.33
CA ARG A 383 -10.88 -9.72 -1.24
C ARG A 383 -10.50 -8.25 -1.04
N PHE A 384 -9.34 -7.80 -1.48
CA PHE A 384 -8.89 -6.40 -1.35
C PHE A 384 -7.76 -6.07 -2.35
N ALA A 385 -7.51 -4.76 -2.55
CA ALA A 385 -6.40 -4.20 -3.34
C ALA A 385 -6.49 -4.31 -4.88
N ALA A 386 -7.54 -4.88 -5.47
CA ALA A 386 -7.63 -5.02 -6.93
C ALA A 386 -7.94 -3.71 -7.68
N ASP A 387 -8.30 -2.61 -7.03
CA ASP A 387 -8.46 -1.30 -7.70
C ASP A 387 -7.14 -0.85 -8.35
N GLY A 388 -6.03 -1.00 -7.61
CA GLY A 388 -4.70 -0.65 -8.11
C GLY A 388 -4.25 -1.57 -9.25
N GLU A 389 -4.64 -2.83 -9.23
CA GLU A 389 -4.40 -3.80 -10.29
C GLU A 389 -5.20 -3.43 -11.55
N PHE A 390 -6.50 -3.18 -11.42
CA PHE A 390 -7.39 -2.80 -12.51
C PHE A 390 -6.93 -1.51 -13.19
N LYS A 391 -6.56 -0.47 -12.42
CA LYS A 391 -5.95 0.75 -12.97
C LYS A 391 -4.68 0.46 -13.79
N ARG A 392 -3.80 -0.44 -13.30
CA ARG A 392 -2.58 -0.80 -14.03
C ARG A 392 -2.89 -1.49 -15.36
N ARG A 393 -3.90 -2.39 -15.38
CA ARG A 393 -4.34 -3.01 -16.65
C ARG A 393 -4.94 -1.99 -17.61
N LEU A 394 -5.80 -1.10 -17.14
CA LEU A 394 -6.34 -0.01 -17.96
C LEU A 394 -5.23 0.84 -18.58
N VAL A 395 -4.29 1.31 -17.75
CA VAL A 395 -3.17 2.12 -18.22
C VAL A 395 -2.25 1.36 -19.18
N LYS A 396 -2.02 0.06 -18.96
CA LYS A 396 -1.17 -0.74 -19.83
C LYS A 396 -1.84 -1.06 -21.17
N THR A 397 -3.16 -1.27 -21.15
CA THR A 397 -3.96 -1.62 -22.35
C THR A 397 -4.26 -0.40 -23.21
N PHE A 398 -4.64 0.72 -22.62
CA PHE A 398 -5.11 1.89 -23.37
C PHE A 398 -4.09 3.03 -23.46
N GLY A 399 -3.07 3.06 -22.59
CA GLY A 399 -2.13 4.16 -22.45
C GLY A 399 -2.40 5.00 -21.19
N LYS A 400 -1.32 5.56 -20.64
CA LYS A 400 -1.38 6.35 -19.41
C LYS A 400 -2.22 7.62 -19.58
N GLU A 401 -2.18 8.22 -20.76
CA GLU A 401 -2.92 9.44 -21.12
C GLU A 401 -4.43 9.23 -21.25
N LYS A 402 -4.90 7.97 -21.30
CA LYS A 402 -6.32 7.61 -21.39
C LYS A 402 -6.99 7.44 -20.01
N TYR A 403 -6.23 7.60 -18.94
CA TYR A 403 -6.70 7.54 -17.56
C TYR A 403 -6.38 8.87 -16.86
N VAL A 404 -7.40 9.53 -16.27
CA VAL A 404 -7.25 10.85 -15.66
C VAL A 404 -7.69 10.84 -14.20
N ASP A 405 -6.81 11.23 -13.29
CA ASP A 405 -7.20 11.58 -11.92
C ASP A 405 -7.66 13.04 -11.92
N LEU A 406 -8.97 13.28 -11.77
CA LEU A 406 -9.58 14.60 -11.87
C LEU A 406 -9.32 15.45 -10.62
N GLU A 407 -9.03 16.72 -10.81
CA GLU A 407 -8.93 17.71 -9.71
C GLU A 407 -10.32 18.28 -9.37
N THR A 408 -11.19 17.46 -8.80
CA THR A 408 -12.60 17.78 -8.53
C THR A 408 -12.86 18.29 -7.13
N GLY A 409 -11.88 18.32 -6.25
CA GLY A 409 -12.13 18.41 -4.82
C GLY A 409 -12.67 17.12 -4.21
N PRO A 410 -13.09 17.11 -2.94
CA PRO A 410 -13.55 15.91 -2.24
C PRO A 410 -15.00 15.56 -2.61
N LEU A 411 -15.20 14.91 -3.74
CA LEU A 411 -16.51 14.40 -4.18
C LEU A 411 -16.94 13.11 -3.46
N SER A 412 -16.11 12.56 -2.62
CA SER A 412 -16.45 11.54 -1.63
C SER A 412 -15.82 11.90 -0.30
N LEU A 413 -16.53 11.63 0.78
CA LEU A 413 -16.02 11.72 2.14
C LEU A 413 -16.04 10.31 2.77
N PRO A 414 -15.09 9.42 2.39
CA PRO A 414 -15.08 8.07 2.90
C PRO A 414 -14.98 8.03 4.42
N ARG A 415 -15.78 7.16 5.06
CA ARG A 415 -15.78 6.94 6.50
C ARG A 415 -14.44 6.35 6.96
N GLN A 416 -13.83 6.93 7.97
CA GLN A 416 -12.64 6.39 8.61
C GLN A 416 -13.05 5.58 9.82
N SER A 417 -13.07 4.27 9.67
CA SER A 417 -13.38 3.32 10.74
C SER A 417 -12.20 2.40 11.00
N VAL A 418 -12.04 1.96 12.26
CA VAL A 418 -11.04 0.94 12.63
C VAL A 418 -11.40 -0.45 12.10
N SER A 419 -12.67 -0.68 11.77
CA SER A 419 -13.17 -1.92 11.18
C SER A 419 -13.01 -1.99 9.66
N SER A 420 -12.61 -0.89 9.00
CA SER A 420 -12.45 -0.87 7.55
C SER A 420 -11.32 -1.80 7.08
N LEU A 421 -11.46 -2.40 5.87
CA LEU A 421 -10.45 -3.25 5.24
C LEU A 421 -9.06 -2.59 5.12
N THR A 422 -9.01 -1.27 5.24
CA THR A 422 -7.78 -0.48 5.14
C THR A 422 -7.35 0.14 6.46
N GLY A 423 -8.17 0.06 7.50
CA GLY A 423 -7.98 0.82 8.75
C GLY A 423 -7.09 0.13 9.76
N SER A 424 -7.06 -1.19 9.79
CA SER A 424 -6.35 -1.92 10.84
C SER A 424 -5.79 -3.25 10.35
N SER A 425 -5.02 -3.90 11.20
CA SER A 425 -4.51 -5.25 11.00
C SER A 425 -3.35 -5.40 10.00
N ALA A 426 -2.87 -6.63 9.90
CA ALA A 426 -1.83 -7.05 8.98
C ALA A 426 -2.15 -6.83 7.48
N PHE A 427 -3.44 -6.66 7.14
CA PHE A 427 -3.92 -6.53 5.76
C PHE A 427 -4.27 -5.08 5.37
N GLY A 428 -4.18 -4.16 6.32
CA GLY A 428 -4.47 -2.73 6.14
C GLY A 428 -3.47 -1.98 5.24
N TYR A 429 -3.73 -0.69 5.06
CA TYR A 429 -2.89 0.19 4.28
C TYR A 429 -2.77 1.57 4.94
N ASN A 430 -1.57 1.93 5.35
CA ASN A 430 -1.23 3.20 6.00
C ASN A 430 -0.30 4.06 5.12
N GLY A 431 -0.61 4.17 3.83
CA GLY A 431 0.17 4.97 2.90
C GLY A 431 1.38 4.26 2.27
N PHE A 432 1.68 3.00 2.64
CA PHE A 432 2.78 2.22 2.08
C PHE A 432 2.42 0.74 1.94
N PHE A 433 3.07 0.04 1.01
CA PHE A 433 2.84 -1.37 0.76
C PHE A 433 3.73 -2.25 1.64
N MET A 434 3.11 -3.18 2.38
CA MET A 434 3.76 -4.18 3.22
C MET A 434 2.98 -5.51 3.17
N GLY A 435 3.60 -6.59 3.68
CA GLY A 435 2.94 -7.89 3.86
C GLY A 435 2.17 -8.34 2.61
N VAL A 436 0.91 -8.70 2.80
CA VAL A 436 0.05 -9.21 1.73
C VAL A 436 -0.11 -8.26 0.54
N ARG A 437 -0.22 -6.95 0.78
CA ARG A 437 -0.39 -5.96 -0.31
C ARG A 437 0.89 -5.79 -1.13
N LYS A 438 2.05 -5.83 -0.47
CA LYS A 438 3.35 -5.81 -1.15
C LYS A 438 3.52 -7.06 -2.00
N GLU A 439 3.22 -8.23 -1.44
CA GLU A 439 3.29 -9.51 -2.17
C GLU A 439 2.36 -9.51 -3.38
N TYR A 440 1.12 -9.05 -3.23
CA TYR A 440 0.19 -8.92 -4.33
C TYR A 440 0.71 -8.03 -5.45
N VAL A 441 1.25 -6.85 -5.10
CA VAL A 441 1.81 -5.92 -6.11
C VAL A 441 3.02 -6.55 -6.82
N GLU A 442 3.92 -7.21 -6.10
CA GLU A 442 5.09 -7.84 -6.73
C GLU A 442 4.68 -9.01 -7.64
N SER A 443 3.69 -9.81 -7.24
CA SER A 443 3.17 -10.94 -8.02
C SER A 443 2.48 -10.46 -9.30
N LEU A 444 1.56 -9.48 -9.18
CA LEU A 444 0.89 -8.90 -10.35
C LEU A 444 1.86 -8.22 -11.33
N GLU A 445 2.87 -7.51 -10.83
CA GLU A 445 3.86 -6.86 -11.68
C GLU A 445 4.76 -7.88 -12.40
N HIS A 446 5.07 -9.01 -11.75
CA HIS A 446 5.76 -10.11 -12.40
C HIS A 446 4.90 -10.68 -13.53
N HIS A 447 3.65 -11.01 -13.27
CA HIS A 447 2.70 -11.47 -14.28
C HIS A 447 2.52 -10.46 -15.42
N HIS A 448 2.27 -9.20 -15.11
CA HIS A 448 2.05 -8.15 -16.12
C HIS A 448 3.26 -7.92 -17.04
N ARG A 449 4.49 -8.26 -16.62
CA ARG A 449 5.68 -8.17 -17.50
C ARG A 449 5.75 -9.29 -18.53
N GLN A 450 5.17 -10.45 -18.23
CA GLN A 450 5.31 -11.68 -19.02
C GLN A 450 4.03 -12.03 -19.80
N ALA A 451 2.87 -11.53 -19.36
CA ALA A 451 1.59 -11.87 -19.95
C ALA A 451 1.41 -11.30 -21.36
N ASP A 452 0.97 -12.13 -22.29
CA ASP A 452 0.57 -11.75 -23.64
C ASP A 452 -0.76 -11.00 -23.67
N SER A 453 -1.66 -11.32 -22.72
CA SER A 453 -2.95 -10.67 -22.53
C SER A 453 -3.19 -10.32 -21.08
N LEU A 454 -3.81 -9.16 -20.86
CA LEU A 454 -4.25 -8.68 -19.55
C LEU A 454 -5.78 -8.64 -19.43
N TYR A 455 -6.46 -9.44 -20.24
CA TYR A 455 -7.91 -9.66 -20.15
C TYR A 455 -8.24 -10.65 -19.03
N TYR A 456 -9.04 -10.25 -18.05
CA TYR A 456 -9.49 -11.14 -16.98
C TYR A 456 -10.97 -11.47 -17.16
N PRO A 457 -11.31 -12.75 -17.39
CA PRO A 457 -12.71 -13.20 -17.53
C PRO A 457 -13.42 -13.24 -16.16
N TYR A 458 -14.75 -13.31 -16.20
CA TYR A 458 -15.57 -13.63 -15.04
C TYR A 458 -16.65 -14.66 -15.43
N PRO A 459 -16.85 -15.74 -14.67
CA PRO A 459 -16.08 -16.11 -13.48
C PRO A 459 -14.62 -16.44 -13.80
N GLN A 460 -13.73 -16.14 -12.83
CA GLN A 460 -12.30 -16.39 -12.97
C GLN A 460 -11.97 -17.82 -12.50
N MET A 461 -12.10 -18.78 -13.42
CA MET A 461 -11.91 -20.20 -13.12
C MET A 461 -10.47 -20.56 -12.78
N THR A 462 -9.51 -19.85 -13.38
CA THR A 462 -8.08 -19.99 -13.11
C THR A 462 -7.48 -18.63 -12.82
N ARG A 463 -6.61 -18.56 -11.83
CA ARG A 463 -5.93 -17.30 -11.51
C ARG A 463 -4.78 -17.06 -12.48
N PRO A 464 -4.59 -15.83 -12.97
CA PRO A 464 -3.48 -15.50 -13.87
C PRO A 464 -2.12 -15.51 -13.15
N PHE A 465 -2.12 -15.34 -11.82
CA PHE A 465 -0.93 -15.40 -10.97
C PHE A 465 -1.32 -15.77 -9.52
N PRO A 466 -0.40 -16.37 -8.75
CA PRO A 466 -0.68 -16.73 -7.36
C PRO A 466 -0.81 -15.50 -6.46
N VAL A 467 -1.74 -15.56 -5.52
CA VAL A 467 -1.92 -14.56 -4.47
C VAL A 467 -1.97 -15.23 -3.10
N PRO A 468 -1.57 -14.52 -2.02
CA PRO A 468 -1.68 -15.05 -0.67
C PRO A 468 -3.12 -15.41 -0.28
N GLU A 469 -3.29 -16.44 0.56
CA GLU A 469 -4.61 -16.95 0.96
C GLU A 469 -5.55 -15.88 1.56
N PRO A 470 -5.08 -14.90 2.37
CA PRO A 470 -5.98 -13.86 2.85
C PRO A 470 -6.70 -13.06 1.76
N MET A 471 -6.24 -13.13 0.52
CA MET A 471 -6.86 -12.50 -0.64
C MET A 471 -7.82 -13.42 -1.42
N TRP A 472 -7.86 -14.71 -1.13
CA TRP A 472 -8.72 -15.63 -1.85
C TRP A 472 -10.20 -15.30 -1.61
N PRO A 473 -11.04 -15.34 -2.66
CA PRO A 473 -12.49 -15.19 -2.52
C PRO A 473 -13.07 -16.26 -1.58
N GLU A 474 -12.69 -17.49 -1.80
CA GLU A 474 -12.99 -18.63 -0.96
C GLU A 474 -11.76 -18.99 -0.12
N ARG A 475 -11.85 -18.69 1.17
CA ARG A 475 -10.78 -19.02 2.11
C ARG A 475 -10.81 -20.49 2.47
N GLU A 476 -9.64 -21.08 2.63
CA GLU A 476 -9.57 -22.46 3.10
C GLU A 476 -10.07 -22.60 4.56
N GLU A 477 -10.64 -23.74 4.87
CA GLU A 477 -10.91 -24.12 6.26
C GLU A 477 -9.59 -24.26 7.03
N LYS A 478 -9.53 -23.66 8.20
CA LYS A 478 -8.35 -23.65 9.05
C LYS A 478 -8.60 -24.41 10.31
N GLN A 479 -7.78 -25.40 10.58
CA GLN A 479 -7.81 -26.09 11.87
C GLN A 479 -7.20 -25.16 12.94
N ASP A 480 -7.97 -24.84 13.97
CA ASP A 480 -7.60 -23.91 15.04
C ASP A 480 -7.09 -22.52 14.50
N GLY A 481 -7.65 -22.07 13.38
CA GLY A 481 -7.28 -20.81 12.74
C GLY A 481 -5.93 -20.84 12.03
N LYS A 482 -5.27 -21.98 11.92
CA LYS A 482 -3.94 -22.15 11.33
C LYS A 482 -4.01 -22.93 10.01
N ARG A 483 -3.11 -22.57 9.07
CA ARG A 483 -2.87 -23.30 7.81
C ARG A 483 -1.75 -24.33 8.02
N HIS A 484 -1.88 -25.50 7.41
CA HIS A 484 -0.92 -26.60 7.56
C HIS A 484 -0.07 -26.76 6.32
N PHE A 485 1.26 -26.83 6.51
CA PHE A 485 2.25 -27.06 5.47
C PHE A 485 3.17 -28.22 5.85
N GLU A 486 3.63 -28.97 4.87
CA GLU A 486 4.63 -30.02 5.10
C GLU A 486 5.97 -29.41 5.50
N LYS A 487 6.37 -28.38 4.75
CA LYS A 487 7.64 -27.66 4.96
C LYS A 487 7.41 -26.16 4.80
N VAL A 488 8.18 -25.38 5.53
CA VAL A 488 8.30 -23.93 5.34
C VAL A 488 9.75 -23.58 5.08
N ILE A 489 10.01 -22.75 4.09
CA ILE A 489 11.35 -22.28 3.71
C ILE A 489 11.41 -20.77 3.88
N ALA A 490 12.30 -20.29 4.76
CA ALA A 490 12.54 -18.86 4.99
C ALA A 490 13.93 -18.46 4.47
N ALA A 491 13.97 -17.39 3.69
CA ALA A 491 15.20 -16.82 3.16
C ALA A 491 14.98 -15.40 2.63
N ASP A 492 16.07 -14.70 2.33
CA ASP A 492 16.00 -13.50 1.49
C ASP A 492 16.00 -13.93 0.01
N PHE A 493 14.80 -14.05 -0.54
CA PHE A 493 14.61 -14.46 -1.93
C PHE A 493 14.96 -13.38 -2.96
N ARG A 494 15.37 -12.18 -2.54
CA ARG A 494 15.89 -11.13 -3.44
C ARG A 494 17.28 -11.48 -3.96
N VAL A 495 18.06 -12.20 -3.16
CA VAL A 495 19.43 -12.60 -3.46
C VAL A 495 19.51 -14.11 -3.49
N MET A 496 19.52 -14.70 -4.69
CA MET A 496 19.42 -16.15 -4.90
C MET A 496 20.64 -16.71 -5.64
N PRO A 497 21.74 -16.96 -4.93
CA PRO A 497 22.85 -17.73 -5.50
C PRO A 497 22.36 -19.11 -5.99
N GLU A 498 22.97 -19.62 -7.04
CA GLU A 498 22.53 -20.85 -7.70
C GLU A 498 22.45 -22.06 -6.72
N LYS A 499 23.39 -22.13 -5.76
CA LYS A 499 23.38 -23.14 -4.71
C LYS A 499 22.11 -23.09 -3.85
N LYS A 500 21.68 -21.89 -3.42
CA LYS A 500 20.44 -21.71 -2.63
C LYS A 500 19.20 -22.03 -3.46
N LEU A 501 19.16 -21.58 -4.73
CA LEU A 501 18.06 -21.90 -5.62
C LEU A 501 17.92 -23.40 -5.88
N LYS A 502 19.04 -24.12 -6.07
CA LYS A 502 19.05 -25.56 -6.19
C LYS A 502 18.48 -26.23 -4.95
N LEU A 503 18.90 -25.79 -3.77
CA LEU A 503 18.40 -26.30 -2.48
C LEU A 503 16.88 -26.11 -2.34
N ILE A 504 16.33 -24.92 -2.70
CA ILE A 504 14.89 -24.68 -2.68
C ILE A 504 14.17 -25.64 -3.62
N LYS A 505 14.65 -25.78 -4.86
CA LYS A 505 14.07 -26.72 -5.83
C LYS A 505 14.08 -28.17 -5.35
N GLU A 506 15.15 -28.60 -4.70
CA GLU A 506 15.24 -29.93 -4.11
C GLU A 506 14.23 -30.12 -2.95
N LEU A 507 14.08 -29.13 -2.07
CA LEU A 507 13.09 -29.17 -0.98
C LEU A 507 11.66 -29.23 -1.53
N VAL A 508 11.38 -28.47 -2.59
CA VAL A 508 10.08 -28.46 -3.29
C VAL A 508 9.82 -29.81 -3.97
N ALA A 509 10.82 -30.35 -4.66
CA ALA A 509 10.69 -31.63 -5.37
C ALA A 509 10.47 -32.80 -4.43
N ARG A 510 11.09 -32.79 -3.22
CA ARG A 510 10.98 -33.81 -2.19
C ARG A 510 9.73 -33.71 -1.31
N ALA A 511 8.88 -32.72 -1.53
CA ALA A 511 7.66 -32.57 -0.76
C ALA A 511 6.48 -33.27 -1.45
N ASP A 512 5.75 -34.07 -0.67
CA ASP A 512 4.53 -34.73 -1.11
C ASP A 512 3.30 -33.81 -0.99
N LYS A 513 3.36 -32.86 -0.06
CA LYS A 513 2.30 -31.89 0.21
C LYS A 513 2.77 -30.45 -0.06
N ARG A 514 1.93 -29.48 0.29
CA ARG A 514 2.21 -28.07 0.04
C ARG A 514 3.35 -27.50 0.90
N ILE A 515 4.06 -26.56 0.31
CA ILE A 515 5.20 -25.84 0.89
C ILE A 515 4.88 -24.36 1.01
N GLY A 516 5.33 -23.78 2.13
CA GLY A 516 5.30 -22.33 2.35
C GLY A 516 6.67 -21.70 2.13
N LEU A 517 6.72 -20.57 1.43
CA LEU A 517 7.89 -19.69 1.36
C LEU A 517 7.64 -18.45 2.23
N VAL A 518 8.59 -18.11 3.09
CA VAL A 518 8.58 -16.91 3.93
C VAL A 518 9.70 -15.99 3.51
N GLN A 519 9.36 -14.83 2.93
CA GLN A 519 10.34 -13.81 2.63
C GLN A 519 10.81 -13.17 3.94
N MET A 520 12.04 -13.40 4.31
CA MET A 520 12.78 -12.67 5.32
C MET A 520 13.87 -11.83 4.66
N TYR A 521 14.18 -10.68 5.20
CA TYR A 521 15.14 -9.77 4.58
C TYR A 521 16.47 -9.76 5.33
N GLY A 522 17.59 -9.79 4.61
CA GLY A 522 18.88 -9.34 5.12
C GLY A 522 18.94 -7.82 5.08
N TYR A 523 19.49 -7.19 6.14
CA TYR A 523 19.64 -5.74 6.16
C TYR A 523 20.81 -5.30 5.29
N ASP A 524 20.51 -4.94 4.05
CA ASP A 524 21.48 -4.36 3.11
C ASP A 524 20.80 -3.26 2.29
N LEU A 525 21.23 -2.02 2.54
CA LEU A 525 20.69 -0.84 1.84
C LEU A 525 20.95 -0.87 0.33
N SER A 526 21.91 -1.65 -0.15
CA SER A 526 22.21 -1.77 -1.58
C SER A 526 21.22 -2.63 -2.34
N ILE A 527 20.51 -3.54 -1.66
CA ILE A 527 19.55 -4.46 -2.27
C ILE A 527 18.20 -3.78 -2.43
N THR A 528 17.86 -3.42 -3.65
CA THR A 528 16.58 -2.77 -4.01
C THR A 528 15.71 -3.64 -4.95
N LYS A 529 16.14 -4.88 -5.22
CA LYS A 529 15.45 -5.80 -6.13
C LYS A 529 14.23 -6.42 -5.44
N PRO A 530 13.17 -6.76 -6.20
CA PRO A 530 12.10 -7.64 -5.73
C PRO A 530 12.60 -9.08 -5.56
N ILE A 531 11.72 -9.98 -5.15
CA ILE A 531 11.98 -11.43 -5.12
C ILE A 531 12.46 -11.89 -6.51
N HIS A 532 13.47 -12.77 -6.51
CA HIS A 532 14.12 -13.28 -7.72
C HIS A 532 13.12 -14.03 -8.62
N GLU A 533 13.15 -13.77 -9.93
CA GLU A 533 12.20 -14.34 -10.91
C GLU A 533 12.08 -15.85 -10.81
N LYS A 534 13.21 -16.58 -10.76
CA LYS A 534 13.21 -18.04 -10.63
C LYS A 534 12.57 -18.58 -9.34
N VAL A 535 12.43 -17.76 -8.30
CA VAL A 535 11.66 -18.10 -7.09
C VAL A 535 10.18 -17.77 -7.31
N ARG A 536 9.88 -16.66 -7.98
CA ARG A 536 8.51 -16.33 -8.40
C ARG A 536 7.90 -17.43 -9.28
N ASP A 537 8.69 -17.98 -10.20
CA ASP A 537 8.26 -19.06 -11.10
C ASP A 537 7.96 -20.39 -10.37
N LEU A 538 8.40 -20.54 -9.11
CA LEU A 538 8.04 -21.71 -8.28
C LEU A 538 6.68 -21.57 -7.60
N LEU A 539 6.18 -20.36 -7.46
CA LEU A 539 4.90 -20.09 -6.82
C LEU A 539 3.77 -20.43 -7.79
N ASP A 540 2.95 -21.41 -7.45
CA ASP A 540 1.81 -21.84 -8.26
C ASP A 540 0.46 -21.60 -7.57
N GLY A 541 0.47 -21.30 -6.25
CA GLY A 541 -0.74 -21.11 -5.47
C GLY A 541 -1.47 -22.41 -5.09
N GLU A 542 -0.95 -23.56 -5.48
CA GLU A 542 -1.48 -24.90 -5.17
C GLU A 542 -0.53 -25.68 -4.28
N LYS A 543 0.68 -25.94 -4.75
CA LYS A 543 1.73 -26.67 -4.03
C LYS A 543 2.68 -25.72 -3.31
N VAL A 544 3.07 -24.60 -3.95
CA VAL A 544 4.03 -23.63 -3.41
C VAL A 544 3.36 -22.29 -3.19
N HIS A 545 3.30 -21.87 -1.93
CA HIS A 545 2.63 -20.64 -1.49
C HIS A 545 3.61 -19.63 -0.92
N MET A 546 3.43 -18.35 -1.21
CA MET A 546 4.05 -17.28 -0.42
C MET A 546 3.22 -17.03 0.84
N LEU A 547 3.84 -17.18 2.00
CA LEU A 547 3.25 -16.91 3.31
C LEU A 547 3.56 -15.48 3.73
N VAL A 548 2.56 -14.75 4.22
CA VAL A 548 2.67 -13.33 4.49
C VAL A 548 2.30 -12.96 5.93
N TYR A 549 2.76 -11.81 6.37
CA TYR A 549 2.42 -11.25 7.67
C TYR A 549 0.91 -11.27 7.93
N GLY A 550 0.51 -11.75 9.10
CA GLY A 550 -0.88 -11.93 9.52
C GLY A 550 -1.44 -13.34 9.30
N GLU A 551 -0.71 -14.22 8.61
CA GLU A 551 -1.05 -15.64 8.54
C GLU A 551 -0.50 -16.41 9.74
N LYS A 552 -1.24 -17.46 10.15
CA LYS A 552 -0.85 -18.41 11.18
C LYS A 552 -0.65 -19.79 10.57
N ILE A 553 0.54 -20.32 10.74
CA ILE A 553 1.03 -21.52 10.03
C ILE A 553 1.45 -22.58 11.02
N VAL A 554 1.14 -23.85 10.72
CA VAL A 554 1.73 -25.02 11.36
C VAL A 554 2.54 -25.79 10.33
N THR A 555 3.74 -26.20 10.69
CA THR A 555 4.58 -27.04 9.81
C THR A 555 5.33 -28.10 10.62
N ASN A 556 5.62 -29.22 9.96
CA ASN A 556 6.50 -30.23 10.56
C ASN A 556 7.96 -29.80 10.54
N LYS A 557 8.39 -29.11 9.46
CA LYS A 557 9.78 -28.68 9.28
C LYS A 557 9.86 -27.27 8.71
N MET A 558 10.71 -26.46 9.33
CA MET A 558 11.06 -25.14 8.84
C MET A 558 12.56 -25.08 8.52
N TYR A 559 12.89 -24.56 7.36
CA TYR A 559 14.26 -24.35 6.90
C TYR A 559 14.54 -22.86 6.78
N ILE A 560 15.50 -22.35 7.55
CA ILE A 560 16.03 -20.99 7.40
C ILE A 560 17.37 -21.13 6.66
N LEU A 561 17.38 -20.72 5.41
CA LEU A 561 18.51 -21.02 4.50
C LEU A 561 19.74 -20.14 4.72
N ASP A 562 19.65 -19.15 5.60
CA ASP A 562 20.75 -18.25 5.91
C ASP A 562 20.45 -17.46 7.19
N SER A 563 21.26 -17.61 8.23
CA SER A 563 21.05 -16.93 9.51
C SER A 563 21.18 -15.41 9.44
N SER A 564 21.72 -14.83 8.36
CA SER A 564 21.79 -13.37 8.16
C SER A 564 20.41 -12.68 8.11
N VAL A 565 19.35 -13.42 7.76
CA VAL A 565 17.98 -12.88 7.79
C VAL A 565 17.42 -12.71 9.19
N LEU A 566 18.13 -13.21 10.19
CA LEU A 566 17.76 -13.11 11.61
C LEU A 566 18.59 -12.07 12.37
N GLU A 567 19.59 -11.41 11.75
CA GLU A 567 20.47 -10.45 12.45
C GLU A 567 19.71 -9.25 13.00
N ASP A 568 18.70 -8.78 12.26
CA ASP A 568 17.94 -7.60 12.59
C ASP A 568 16.45 -7.93 12.74
N LYS A 569 15.81 -7.27 13.72
CA LYS A 569 14.39 -7.44 13.97
C LYS A 569 13.54 -6.91 12.82
N GLN A 570 12.64 -7.75 12.33
CA GLN A 570 11.68 -7.46 11.26
C GLN A 570 10.25 -7.55 11.77
N LYS A 571 9.39 -6.62 11.33
CA LYS A 571 8.00 -6.55 11.77
C LYS A 571 7.06 -7.48 10.99
N TYR A 572 7.30 -7.65 9.69
CA TYR A 572 6.31 -8.27 8.79
C TYR A 572 6.61 -9.73 8.53
N ILE A 573 6.67 -10.54 9.59
CA ILE A 573 6.91 -11.99 9.55
C ILE A 573 5.59 -12.70 9.90
N PRO A 574 5.17 -13.78 9.16
CA PRO A 574 4.04 -14.61 9.56
C PRO A 574 4.32 -15.38 10.84
N GLU A 575 3.27 -15.74 11.58
CA GLU A 575 3.38 -16.65 12.72
C GLU A 575 3.58 -18.08 12.20
N VAL A 576 4.71 -18.73 12.50
CA VAL A 576 4.99 -20.10 12.09
C VAL A 576 5.28 -20.95 13.31
N ASP A 577 4.41 -21.91 13.59
CA ASP A 577 4.57 -22.93 14.59
C ASP A 577 5.19 -24.17 13.95
N ALA A 578 6.48 -24.38 14.16
CA ALA A 578 7.28 -25.42 13.53
C ALA A 578 7.75 -26.45 14.57
N LYS A 579 7.55 -27.75 14.28
CA LYS A 579 8.02 -28.83 15.18
C LYS A 579 9.54 -28.99 15.17
N ASP A 580 10.16 -28.79 14.01
CA ASP A 580 11.60 -28.91 13.79
C ASP A 580 12.06 -27.72 12.95
N ILE A 581 13.02 -26.95 13.45
CA ILE A 581 13.59 -25.77 12.78
C ILE A 581 15.05 -26.05 12.47
N LYS A 582 15.43 -25.88 11.21
CA LYS A 582 16.79 -26.07 10.72
C LYS A 582 17.35 -24.77 10.18
N VAL A 583 18.43 -24.27 10.76
CA VAL A 583 19.04 -22.97 10.43
C VAL A 583 20.43 -23.18 9.81
N ALA A 584 20.61 -22.74 8.58
CA ALA A 584 21.94 -22.67 7.97
C ALA A 584 22.67 -21.42 8.46
N VAL A 585 23.86 -21.61 9.05
CA VAL A 585 24.71 -20.50 9.53
C VAL A 585 25.34 -19.80 8.33
N ALA A 586 25.25 -18.47 8.31
CA ALA A 586 25.87 -17.65 7.27
C ALA A 586 27.41 -17.67 7.39
N ASP A 587 28.11 -17.69 6.26
CA ASP A 587 29.58 -17.77 6.24
C ASP A 587 30.26 -16.65 7.05
N HIS A 588 29.70 -15.46 7.04
CA HIS A 588 30.26 -14.32 7.79
C HIS A 588 30.03 -14.38 9.32
N HIS A 589 29.13 -15.26 9.77
CA HIS A 589 28.93 -15.52 11.21
C HIS A 589 30.00 -16.43 11.81
N VAL A 590 30.80 -17.10 10.98
CA VAL A 590 31.87 -18.01 11.40
C VAL A 590 33.14 -17.26 11.84
N SER A 591 33.14 -15.93 11.85
CA SER A 591 34.24 -15.10 12.33
C SER A 591 33.96 -14.56 13.73
N GLU A 592 35.01 -14.23 14.50
CA GLU A 592 34.88 -13.60 15.81
C GLU A 592 33.97 -12.35 15.79
N ALA A 593 34.09 -11.51 14.75
CA ALA A 593 33.20 -10.36 14.54
C ALA A 593 31.74 -10.76 14.17
N GLY A 594 31.53 -11.98 13.72
CA GLY A 594 30.20 -12.50 13.34
C GLY A 594 29.45 -13.17 14.50
N GLU A 595 30.14 -13.53 15.58
CA GLU A 595 29.53 -14.23 16.72
C GLU A 595 28.45 -13.39 17.42
N GLU A 596 28.67 -12.09 17.59
CA GLU A 596 27.66 -11.21 18.19
C GLU A 596 26.38 -11.14 17.34
N LYS A 597 26.54 -11.11 16.03
CA LYS A 597 25.40 -11.16 15.11
C LYS A 597 24.68 -12.51 15.17
N LEU A 598 25.40 -13.59 15.38
CA LEU A 598 24.84 -14.93 15.55
C LEU A 598 24.04 -15.04 16.86
N LYS A 599 24.49 -14.38 17.93
CA LYS A 599 23.73 -14.24 19.19
C LYS A 599 22.42 -13.49 18.95
N GLN A 600 22.46 -12.37 18.22
CA GLN A 600 21.25 -11.64 17.84
C GLN A 600 20.31 -12.49 16.95
N ALA A 601 20.89 -13.25 16.02
CA ALA A 601 20.10 -14.14 15.16
C ALA A 601 19.36 -15.22 15.99
N LYS A 602 19.99 -15.78 17.02
CA LYS A 602 19.35 -16.72 17.95
C LYS A 602 18.21 -16.06 18.74
N LEU A 603 18.42 -14.84 19.23
CA LEU A 603 17.41 -14.08 19.94
C LEU A 603 16.16 -13.84 19.06
N HIS A 604 16.37 -13.38 17.82
CA HIS A 604 15.27 -13.13 16.89
C HIS A 604 14.61 -14.42 16.40
N LEU A 605 15.37 -15.51 16.23
CA LEU A 605 14.78 -16.82 15.96
C LEU A 605 13.78 -17.22 17.04
N ASN A 606 14.19 -17.11 18.30
CA ASN A 606 13.33 -17.46 19.45
C ASN A 606 12.08 -16.56 19.50
N LEU A 607 12.24 -15.28 19.17
CA LEU A 607 11.13 -14.32 19.12
C LEU A 607 10.08 -14.69 18.06
N TYR A 608 10.51 -15.17 16.89
CA TYR A 608 9.61 -15.42 15.76
C TYR A 608 9.05 -16.84 15.74
N PHE A 609 9.87 -17.84 16.07
CA PHE A 609 9.60 -19.24 15.76
C PHE A 609 9.80 -20.20 16.92
N GLY A 610 10.28 -19.70 18.08
CA GLY A 610 10.55 -20.53 19.27
C GLY A 610 11.98 -21.06 19.37
N GLU A 611 12.25 -21.82 20.42
CA GLU A 611 13.61 -22.14 20.86
C GLU A 611 14.19 -23.42 20.22
N ASN A 612 13.35 -24.29 19.64
CA ASN A 612 13.73 -25.62 19.16
C ASN A 612 14.34 -25.57 17.76
N ALA A 613 15.61 -25.17 17.64
CA ALA A 613 16.29 -25.10 16.36
C ALA A 613 17.62 -25.86 16.36
N SER A 614 17.88 -26.60 15.29
CA SER A 614 19.17 -27.20 14.97
C SER A 614 19.95 -26.31 14.01
N TRP A 615 21.24 -26.10 14.28
CA TRP A 615 22.10 -25.22 13.51
C TRP A 615 23.07 -26.01 12.64
N TYR A 616 23.27 -25.56 11.41
CA TYR A 616 24.05 -26.22 10.39
C TYR A 616 25.09 -25.27 9.81
N ALA A 617 26.36 -25.67 9.80
CA ALA A 617 27.48 -24.89 9.29
C ALA A 617 28.39 -25.68 8.35
N SER A 618 29.25 -24.97 7.62
CA SER A 618 30.31 -25.61 6.82
C SER A 618 31.23 -26.45 7.71
N GLU A 619 31.73 -27.58 7.22
CA GLU A 619 32.60 -28.51 7.98
C GLU A 619 33.89 -27.87 8.52
N ASN A 620 34.33 -26.79 7.86
CA ASN A 620 35.53 -26.04 8.27
C ASN A 620 35.24 -24.86 9.20
N SER A 621 33.97 -24.70 9.64
CA SER A 621 33.58 -23.62 10.54
C SER A 621 34.11 -23.87 11.96
N VAL A 622 34.73 -22.88 12.55
CA VAL A 622 35.20 -22.87 13.95
C VAL A 622 34.41 -21.85 14.73
N PHE A 623 33.84 -22.26 15.84
CA PHE A 623 33.07 -21.41 16.74
C PHE A 623 33.67 -21.38 18.13
N SER A 624 33.54 -20.25 18.84
CA SER A 624 33.92 -20.16 20.25
C SER A 624 33.07 -21.08 21.11
N ASP A 625 33.55 -21.34 22.33
CA ASP A 625 32.80 -22.17 23.27
C ASP A 625 31.49 -21.50 23.70
N ASP A 626 31.47 -20.17 23.82
CA ASP A 626 30.25 -19.37 24.09
C ASP A 626 29.17 -19.60 23.03
N VAL A 627 29.55 -19.63 21.76
CA VAL A 627 28.59 -19.90 20.65
C VAL A 627 28.11 -21.34 20.69
N LYS A 628 28.97 -22.31 20.99
CA LYS A 628 28.58 -23.73 21.13
C LYS A 628 27.64 -23.93 22.32
N GLU A 629 27.90 -23.24 23.45
CA GLU A 629 26.98 -23.26 24.59
C GLU A 629 25.60 -22.65 24.23
N LEU A 630 25.61 -21.56 23.48
CA LEU A 630 24.38 -20.87 23.07
C LEU A 630 23.55 -21.68 22.06
N LEU A 631 24.17 -22.25 21.04
CA LEU A 631 23.47 -22.91 19.91
C LEU A 631 23.32 -24.41 20.10
N GLY A 632 24.06 -25.03 21.02
CA GLY A 632 24.18 -26.46 21.15
C GLY A 632 25.07 -27.07 20.06
N GLU A 633 24.87 -28.37 19.74
CA GLU A 633 25.62 -29.05 18.70
C GLU A 633 25.34 -28.48 17.31
N ILE A 634 26.38 -27.94 16.66
CA ILE A 634 26.30 -27.43 15.29
C ILE A 634 26.63 -28.55 14.32
N GLN A 635 25.67 -28.89 13.47
CA GLN A 635 25.76 -30.04 12.53
C GLN A 635 26.42 -29.63 11.21
N PRO A 636 27.00 -30.59 10.45
CA PRO A 636 27.51 -30.29 9.11
C PRO A 636 26.43 -29.85 8.14
N ALA A 637 26.72 -28.81 7.32
CA ALA A 637 25.75 -28.27 6.35
C ALA A 637 25.17 -29.30 5.36
N ARG A 638 25.89 -30.39 5.08
CA ARG A 638 25.42 -31.52 4.24
C ARG A 638 24.21 -32.24 4.85
N GLU A 639 24.02 -32.16 6.15
CA GLU A 639 22.93 -32.83 6.88
C GLU A 639 21.68 -31.95 7.02
N LEU A 640 21.71 -30.74 6.52
CA LEU A 640 20.54 -29.82 6.48
C LEU A 640 19.35 -30.47 5.74
N LEU A 641 19.62 -31.16 4.63
CA LEU A 641 18.65 -31.99 3.95
C LEU A 641 18.71 -33.39 4.56
N ASP A 642 17.60 -33.85 5.15
CA ASP A 642 17.48 -35.22 5.63
C ASP A 642 17.92 -36.20 4.52
N GLN A 643 18.87 -37.06 4.81
CA GLN A 643 19.24 -38.16 3.90
C GLN A 643 17.98 -39.02 3.67
N ARG A 644 17.72 -39.41 2.42
CA ARG A 644 16.74 -40.46 2.15
C ARG A 644 17.17 -41.66 2.99
N ARG A 645 16.32 -42.10 3.92
CA ARG A 645 16.47 -43.47 4.41
C ARG A 645 16.39 -44.36 3.17
N THR A 646 17.52 -44.85 2.71
CA THR A 646 17.55 -45.98 1.79
C THR A 646 16.90 -47.10 2.58
N SER A 647 15.65 -47.38 2.30
CA SER A 647 14.99 -48.62 2.69
C SER A 647 15.64 -49.73 1.89
N ASN A 648 16.77 -50.22 2.38
CA ASN A 648 17.29 -51.52 2.08
C ASN A 648 16.92 -52.41 3.27
N GLY A 649 15.98 -53.32 3.05
CA GLY A 649 15.55 -54.35 3.96
C GLY A 649 14.17 -54.85 3.61
#